data_fc48195c373a3a1b9754b18b6b86cabc
#
_entry.id   fc48195c373a3a1b9754b18b6b86cabc
#
_cell.length_a   1.000
_cell.length_b   1.000
_cell.length_c   1.000
_cell.angle_alpha   90.00
_cell.angle_beta   90.00
_cell.angle_gamma   90.00
#
_symmetry.space_group_name_H-M   'P 1'
#
loop_
_entity.id
_entity.type
_entity.pdbx_description
1 polymer ?
#
loop_
_entity_poly.entity_id
_entity_poly.type
_entity_poly.pdbx_seq_one_letter_code
_entity_poly.pdbx_strand_id
1 'polypeptide(L)'
;MTTHGKKGRPRPKLGKARLPYKERLKRGFARVERDLAWMMGIFRELLDELGEKEVGDALPWVHGAKHLPPIKEGKITRAYAIAFGLLNLAEEVAAAAMRQLNEAINGPQHEPGSWAQALCRLKGSGETTEHLAATLPTLRVEPVLTAHPTEARRRSILACMQEIHGILLERGGSSGKDGSDRERRDHLKTVLERWWRTEEVRTQRPTVDMEREGVIHCLAGSMARSIAETDRRLRDAWQIAGFGPGGPIHPAVRPILSFGTWVGGDRDGHPLVTPAVTEQSLQLYRSAAVQLIASGLERLASHLTLSRKYHGTPAELEKWLPEWRRLAGPKAEREVSVYQEEPWREAVLLMRQRLLAESQGYLQPEDLILDLGVVRRALLAVGAHRLAAAEVDTMIRLIEVFGFHLAVLDIRQNSSRHDEALEELQAKVGGAGKPYRAMSEAERRTLLDAWWENLPWSTEEAISAGPAAREVIGTYQVLGKHVASHGSDGLGLSIVSMTRDVSDLMAVHLFSRVAGLRVSDEEGHRVCPLPVTPLFETLEDLERAPRVVSEFLQHPIARKALKVLANRESETDRRRRLALVDPGEGTVVLPTEPPPVLRVMIGYSDSNKDAGLLSSQWALHRSQRGILKAAKEQGGGGALLSWPGRNGQPRGRADPPLSGGPAARNPFRGSAGHGTRRSHRPEIRNGRHRGPQPRAASGGDKPDVASSGRCRGG
;
A
#
# COMPACT_ATOMS: atom_id res chain seq x y z
N MET A 1 -4.45 48.75 -45.93
CA MET A 1 -3.74 47.71 -46.67
C MET A 1 -3.83 46.44 -45.89
N THR A 2 -4.65 45.57 -46.37
CA THR A 2 -4.81 44.11 -46.25
C THR A 2 -4.33 43.40 -45.00
N THR A 3 -5.26 43.11 -44.09
CA THR A 3 -5.19 42.17 -42.99
C THR A 3 -5.35 40.74 -43.53
N HIS A 4 -4.29 39.93 -43.44
CA HIS A 4 -4.38 38.47 -43.69
C HIS A 4 -4.90 37.77 -42.45
N GLY A 5 -6.17 37.38 -42.47
CA GLY A 5 -6.79 36.48 -41.48
C GLY A 5 -6.19 35.06 -41.56
N LYS A 6 -5.53 34.63 -40.52
CA LYS A 6 -5.14 33.22 -40.33
C LYS A 6 -6.41 32.39 -40.10
N LYS A 7 -6.82 31.62 -41.10
CA LYS A 7 -7.85 30.58 -40.99
C LYS A 7 -7.39 29.55 -39.95
N GLY A 8 -8.12 29.47 -38.84
CA GLY A 8 -7.93 28.42 -37.84
C GLY A 8 -8.12 27.03 -38.45
N ARG A 9 -7.24 26.11 -38.12
CA ARG A 9 -7.37 24.70 -38.48
C ARG A 9 -8.72 24.17 -37.97
N PRO A 10 -9.49 23.44 -38.81
CA PRO A 10 -10.77 22.90 -38.39
C PRO A 10 -10.55 21.87 -37.26
N ARG A 11 -11.26 22.05 -36.15
CA ARG A 11 -11.35 21.02 -35.07
C ARG A 11 -11.88 19.74 -35.70
N PRO A 12 -11.30 18.58 -35.44
CA PRO A 12 -11.78 17.31 -35.95
C PRO A 12 -13.21 17.08 -35.43
N LYS A 13 -14.15 16.87 -36.32
CA LYS A 13 -15.51 16.44 -35.98
C LYS A 13 -15.46 15.10 -35.28
N LEU A 14 -15.62 15.06 -33.95
CA LEU A 14 -15.80 13.86 -33.16
C LEU A 14 -17.19 13.28 -33.39
N GLY A 15 -17.29 12.42 -34.40
CA GLY A 15 -18.41 11.53 -34.64
C GLY A 15 -17.92 10.08 -34.74
N LYS A 16 -16.91 9.67 -33.94
CA LYS A 16 -16.54 8.25 -33.87
C LYS A 16 -17.50 7.52 -32.96
N ALA A 17 -18.20 6.52 -33.52
CA ALA A 17 -19.05 5.63 -32.74
C ALA A 17 -18.25 5.06 -31.54
N ARG A 18 -18.84 5.14 -30.35
CA ARG A 18 -18.23 4.55 -29.14
C ARG A 18 -17.98 3.08 -29.36
N LEU A 19 -16.80 2.58 -28.91
CA LEU A 19 -16.50 1.16 -28.96
C LEU A 19 -17.27 0.44 -27.83
N PRO A 20 -18.27 -0.43 -28.20
CA PRO A 20 -19.10 -1.10 -27.21
C PRO A 20 -18.27 -2.03 -26.32
N TYR A 21 -18.73 -2.25 -25.08
CA TYR A 21 -18.07 -3.14 -24.13
C TYR A 21 -17.86 -4.57 -24.69
N LYS A 22 -18.88 -5.14 -25.34
CA LYS A 22 -18.80 -6.48 -25.94
C LYS A 22 -17.70 -6.56 -27.03
N GLU A 23 -17.55 -5.52 -27.84
CA GLU A 23 -16.51 -5.49 -28.87
C GLU A 23 -15.11 -5.36 -28.27
N ARG A 24 -14.97 -4.60 -27.17
CA ARG A 24 -13.71 -4.53 -26.41
C ARG A 24 -13.33 -5.89 -25.82
N LEU A 25 -14.29 -6.60 -25.21
CA LEU A 25 -14.06 -7.95 -24.70
C LEU A 25 -13.61 -8.90 -25.82
N LYS A 26 -14.29 -8.89 -26.97
CA LYS A 26 -13.92 -9.73 -28.12
C LYS A 26 -12.48 -9.44 -28.58
N ARG A 27 -12.09 -8.19 -28.68
CA ARG A 27 -10.71 -7.80 -29.04
C ARG A 27 -9.70 -8.20 -27.96
N GLY A 28 -10.06 -8.09 -26.68
CA GLY A 28 -9.25 -8.52 -25.57
C GLY A 28 -8.96 -10.01 -25.62
N PHE A 29 -9.98 -10.83 -25.74
CA PHE A 29 -9.81 -12.29 -25.89
C PHE A 29 -9.01 -12.67 -27.13
N ALA A 30 -9.29 -12.07 -28.28
CA ALA A 30 -8.50 -12.32 -29.48
C ALA A 30 -7.03 -11.93 -29.35
N ARG A 31 -6.72 -10.94 -28.49
CA ARG A 31 -5.32 -10.61 -28.16
C ARG A 31 -4.70 -11.67 -27.25
N VAL A 32 -5.41 -12.08 -26.19
CA VAL A 32 -4.94 -13.17 -25.30
C VAL A 32 -4.63 -14.42 -26.12
N GLU A 33 -5.55 -14.85 -26.97
CA GLU A 33 -5.37 -16.04 -27.81
C GLU A 33 -4.12 -15.91 -28.71
N ARG A 34 -3.92 -14.78 -29.36
CA ARG A 34 -2.74 -14.57 -30.23
C ARG A 34 -1.43 -14.54 -29.47
N ASP A 35 -1.38 -13.83 -28.34
CA ASP A 35 -0.16 -13.69 -27.56
C ASP A 35 0.17 -15.00 -26.85
N LEU A 36 -0.83 -15.72 -26.34
CA LEU A 36 -0.67 -17.03 -25.74
C LEU A 36 -0.19 -18.07 -26.78
N ALA A 37 -0.85 -18.15 -27.95
CA ALA A 37 -0.44 -19.09 -29.00
C ALA A 37 1.00 -18.84 -29.46
N TRP A 38 1.42 -17.60 -29.57
CA TRP A 38 2.78 -17.23 -29.93
C TRP A 38 3.80 -17.68 -28.86
N MET A 39 3.53 -17.41 -27.59
CA MET A 39 4.42 -17.82 -26.48
C MET A 39 4.47 -19.34 -26.32
N MET A 40 3.31 -20.01 -26.42
CA MET A 40 3.22 -21.47 -26.29
C MET A 40 3.91 -22.18 -27.44
N GLY A 41 3.83 -21.63 -28.66
CA GLY A 41 4.57 -22.15 -29.81
C GLY A 41 6.08 -22.10 -29.60
N ILE A 42 6.58 -20.96 -29.09
CA ILE A 42 8.01 -20.80 -28.77
C ILE A 42 8.44 -21.70 -27.61
N PHE A 43 7.62 -21.86 -26.59
CA PHE A 43 7.90 -22.74 -25.46
C PHE A 43 7.93 -24.22 -25.89
N ARG A 44 7.06 -24.64 -26.77
CA ARG A 44 7.10 -25.98 -27.37
C ARG A 44 8.39 -26.22 -28.18
N GLU A 45 8.76 -25.24 -29.05
CA GLU A 45 10.02 -25.31 -29.82
C GLU A 45 11.23 -25.44 -28.88
N LEU A 46 11.28 -24.64 -27.82
CA LEU A 46 12.34 -24.71 -26.81
C LEU A 46 12.40 -26.10 -26.15
N LEU A 47 11.26 -26.67 -25.75
CA LEU A 47 11.20 -28.00 -25.13
C LEU A 47 11.69 -29.08 -26.08
N ASP A 48 11.38 -28.96 -27.37
CA ASP A 48 11.90 -29.90 -28.40
C ASP A 48 13.44 -29.75 -28.54
N GLU A 49 13.98 -28.53 -28.58
CA GLU A 49 15.43 -28.24 -28.58
C GLU A 49 16.14 -28.81 -27.33
N LEU A 50 15.46 -28.85 -26.20
CA LEU A 50 15.99 -29.36 -24.92
C LEU A 50 15.82 -30.89 -24.78
N GLY A 51 15.30 -31.58 -25.80
CA GLY A 51 15.03 -33.03 -25.77
C GLY A 51 13.79 -33.43 -24.96
N GLU A 52 12.92 -32.47 -24.65
CA GLU A 52 11.69 -32.66 -23.86
C GLU A 52 10.43 -32.64 -24.77
N LYS A 53 10.52 -33.22 -25.95
CA LYS A 53 9.47 -33.20 -26.98
C LYS A 53 8.12 -33.67 -26.47
N GLU A 54 8.09 -34.79 -25.72
CA GLU A 54 6.86 -35.33 -25.15
C GLU A 54 6.14 -34.36 -24.21
N VAL A 55 6.93 -33.58 -23.41
CA VAL A 55 6.40 -32.54 -22.55
C VAL A 55 5.84 -31.38 -23.39
N GLY A 56 6.56 -31.01 -24.46
CA GLY A 56 6.12 -29.97 -25.40
C GLY A 56 4.81 -30.34 -26.11
N ASP A 57 4.65 -31.60 -26.51
CA ASP A 57 3.43 -32.08 -27.14
C ASP A 57 2.23 -32.24 -26.18
N ALA A 58 2.49 -32.29 -24.88
CA ALA A 58 1.48 -32.34 -23.82
C ALA A 58 1.06 -30.94 -23.28
N LEU A 59 1.66 -29.86 -23.79
CA LEU A 59 1.33 -28.51 -23.33
C LEU A 59 -0.14 -28.15 -23.61
N PRO A 60 -0.82 -27.45 -22.66
CA PRO A 60 -2.16 -26.92 -22.90
C PRO A 60 -2.12 -25.86 -24.00
N TRP A 61 -3.23 -25.67 -24.72
CA TRP A 61 -3.41 -24.67 -25.79
C TRP A 61 -2.45 -24.79 -26.99
N VAL A 62 -1.77 -25.95 -27.14
CA VAL A 62 -1.01 -26.23 -28.33
C VAL A 62 -1.88 -27.11 -29.23
N HIS A 63 -2.03 -26.72 -30.50
CA HIS A 63 -2.82 -27.49 -31.45
C HIS A 63 -2.26 -28.90 -31.60
N GLY A 64 -3.11 -29.91 -31.40
CA GLY A 64 -2.77 -31.33 -31.55
C GLY A 64 -2.32 -32.05 -30.27
N ALA A 65 -2.46 -31.45 -29.09
CA ALA A 65 -2.21 -32.12 -27.80
C ALA A 65 -3.08 -33.39 -27.71
N LYS A 66 -2.49 -34.54 -27.94
CA LYS A 66 -3.09 -35.88 -27.77
C LYS A 66 -2.77 -36.34 -26.34
N HIS A 67 -3.53 -37.36 -25.86
CA HIS A 67 -3.41 -37.93 -24.53
C HIS A 67 -2.02 -37.81 -23.89
N LEU A 68 -2.01 -37.40 -22.61
CA LEU A 68 -0.81 -37.33 -21.81
C LEU A 68 -0.05 -38.66 -21.83
N PRO A 69 1.15 -38.72 -22.41
CA PRO A 69 2.00 -39.90 -22.28
C PRO A 69 2.41 -40.07 -20.81
N PRO A 70 2.91 -41.23 -20.38
CA PRO A 70 3.43 -41.43 -19.04
C PRO A 70 4.73 -40.68 -18.83
N ILE A 71 4.63 -39.34 -18.72
CA ILE A 71 5.72 -38.40 -18.46
C ILE A 71 5.98 -38.38 -16.97
N LYS A 72 7.24 -38.20 -16.56
CA LYS A 72 7.60 -37.97 -15.16
C LYS A 72 6.79 -36.79 -14.61
N GLU A 73 5.97 -37.03 -13.59
CA GLU A 73 5.01 -36.05 -13.03
C GLU A 73 5.61 -34.65 -12.76
N GLY A 74 6.87 -34.57 -12.29
CA GLY A 74 7.52 -33.32 -12.01
C GLY A 74 7.79 -32.42 -13.23
N LYS A 75 8.05 -33.00 -14.44
CA LYS A 75 8.30 -32.22 -15.65
C LYS A 75 7.01 -31.63 -16.22
N ILE A 76 5.95 -32.41 -16.23
CA ILE A 76 4.65 -31.96 -16.73
C ILE A 76 4.07 -30.88 -15.82
N THR A 77 4.15 -31.05 -14.51
CA THR A 77 3.70 -30.06 -13.51
C THR A 77 4.41 -28.72 -13.72
N ARG A 78 5.73 -28.74 -13.92
CA ARG A 78 6.53 -27.52 -14.22
C ARG A 78 6.08 -26.87 -15.53
N ALA A 79 5.90 -27.64 -16.59
CA ALA A 79 5.46 -27.13 -17.88
C ALA A 79 4.08 -26.46 -17.81
N TYR A 80 3.15 -27.05 -17.07
CA TYR A 80 1.83 -26.47 -16.85
C TYR A 80 1.90 -25.21 -15.99
N ALA A 81 2.72 -25.18 -14.94
CA ALA A 81 2.91 -23.98 -14.12
C ALA A 81 3.42 -22.80 -14.96
N ILE A 82 4.39 -23.04 -15.87
CA ILE A 82 4.86 -22.03 -16.83
C ILE A 82 3.73 -21.65 -17.79
N ALA A 83 3.02 -22.59 -18.37
CA ALA A 83 1.94 -22.34 -19.31
C ALA A 83 0.84 -21.44 -18.69
N PHE A 84 0.41 -21.71 -17.44
CA PHE A 84 -0.53 -20.86 -16.72
C PHE A 84 0.06 -19.50 -16.36
N GLY A 85 1.36 -19.43 -16.08
CA GLY A 85 2.06 -18.16 -15.90
C GLY A 85 2.03 -17.30 -17.18
N LEU A 86 2.26 -17.92 -18.35
CA LEU A 86 2.16 -17.26 -19.66
C LEU A 86 0.74 -16.79 -19.98
N LEU A 87 -0.29 -17.59 -19.64
CA LEU A 87 -1.69 -17.17 -19.77
C LEU A 87 -1.97 -15.91 -18.94
N ASN A 88 -1.58 -15.90 -17.68
CA ASN A 88 -1.77 -14.72 -16.82
C ASN A 88 -1.11 -13.47 -17.40
N LEU A 89 0.12 -13.59 -17.94
CA LEU A 89 0.82 -12.48 -18.59
C LEU A 89 0.09 -11.98 -19.84
N ALA A 90 -0.42 -12.90 -20.68
CA ALA A 90 -1.22 -12.54 -21.85
C ALA A 90 -2.50 -11.78 -21.45
N GLU A 91 -3.18 -12.21 -20.39
CA GLU A 91 -4.37 -11.53 -19.85
C GLU A 91 -4.05 -10.13 -19.32
N GLU A 92 -2.98 -9.97 -18.55
CA GLU A 92 -2.55 -8.67 -18.01
C GLU A 92 -2.24 -7.67 -19.12
N VAL A 93 -1.46 -8.08 -20.13
CA VAL A 93 -1.10 -7.23 -21.27
C VAL A 93 -2.33 -6.89 -22.11
N ALA A 94 -3.21 -7.86 -22.34
CA ALA A 94 -4.46 -7.61 -23.08
C ALA A 94 -5.38 -6.66 -22.32
N ALA A 95 -5.52 -6.81 -21.01
CA ALA A 95 -6.32 -5.92 -20.16
C ALA A 95 -5.79 -4.47 -20.19
N ALA A 96 -4.47 -4.29 -20.05
CA ALA A 96 -3.84 -2.97 -20.16
C ALA A 96 -4.08 -2.33 -21.53
N ALA A 97 -3.90 -3.10 -22.61
CA ALA A 97 -4.13 -2.61 -23.96
C ALA A 97 -5.62 -2.25 -24.23
N MET A 98 -6.56 -3.00 -23.66
CA MET A 98 -7.99 -2.69 -23.78
C MET A 98 -8.38 -1.43 -23.00
N ARG A 99 -7.75 -1.15 -21.87
CA ARG A 99 -7.89 0.14 -21.17
C ARG A 99 -7.39 1.29 -22.02
N GLN A 100 -6.17 1.19 -22.54
CA GLN A 100 -5.61 2.21 -23.45
C GLN A 100 -6.48 2.44 -24.68
N LEU A 101 -7.00 1.37 -25.26
CA LEU A 101 -7.92 1.45 -26.42
C LEU A 101 -9.24 2.14 -26.04
N ASN A 102 -9.79 1.86 -24.87
CA ASN A 102 -10.98 2.53 -24.34
C ASN A 102 -10.74 4.02 -24.14
N GLU A 103 -9.64 4.38 -23.50
CA GLU A 103 -9.24 5.77 -23.29
C GLU A 103 -9.06 6.52 -24.64
N ALA A 104 -8.41 5.87 -25.61
CA ALA A 104 -8.15 6.47 -26.92
C ALA A 104 -9.41 6.67 -27.76
N ILE A 105 -10.38 5.75 -27.73
CA ILE A 105 -11.59 5.79 -28.56
C ILE A 105 -12.74 6.48 -27.83
N ASN A 106 -13.01 6.11 -26.59
CA ASN A 106 -14.16 6.58 -25.83
C ASN A 106 -13.84 7.80 -24.96
N GLY A 107 -12.56 8.06 -24.70
CA GLY A 107 -12.07 9.06 -23.77
C GLY A 107 -11.83 8.52 -22.35
N PRO A 108 -10.85 9.07 -21.61
CA PRO A 108 -10.47 8.61 -20.27
C PRO A 108 -11.61 8.63 -19.24
N GLN A 109 -12.58 9.54 -19.41
CA GLN A 109 -13.77 9.63 -18.54
C GLN A 109 -14.71 8.42 -18.64
N HIS A 110 -14.51 7.52 -19.60
CA HIS A 110 -15.28 6.29 -19.77
C HIS A 110 -14.52 5.06 -19.30
N GLU A 111 -13.28 5.23 -18.79
CA GLU A 111 -12.54 4.13 -18.16
C GLU A 111 -12.96 4.00 -16.69
N PRO A 112 -13.50 2.83 -16.29
CA PRO A 112 -13.96 2.60 -14.92
C PRO A 112 -12.82 2.75 -13.90
N GLY A 113 -13.08 3.49 -12.81
CA GLY A 113 -12.12 3.68 -11.72
C GLY A 113 -11.00 4.68 -12.03
N SER A 114 -11.05 5.37 -13.18
CA SER A 114 -10.09 6.43 -13.50
C SER A 114 -10.42 7.75 -12.79
N TRP A 115 -9.40 8.58 -12.56
CA TRP A 115 -9.57 9.96 -12.09
C TRP A 115 -10.52 10.74 -13.00
N ALA A 116 -10.38 10.57 -14.31
CA ALA A 116 -11.24 11.27 -15.28
C ALA A 116 -12.72 10.90 -15.13
N GLN A 117 -13.04 9.62 -14.89
CA GLN A 117 -14.41 9.20 -14.62
C GLN A 117 -14.94 9.81 -13.32
N ALA A 118 -14.13 9.77 -12.24
CA ALA A 118 -14.54 10.30 -10.94
C ALA A 118 -14.78 11.81 -11.00
N LEU A 119 -13.82 12.57 -11.52
CA LEU A 119 -13.93 14.03 -11.61
C LEU A 119 -15.03 14.49 -12.55
N CYS A 120 -15.26 13.83 -13.70
CA CYS A 120 -16.38 14.15 -14.58
C CYS A 120 -17.74 13.89 -13.91
N ARG A 121 -17.85 12.84 -13.08
CA ARG A 121 -19.08 12.57 -12.30
C ARG A 121 -19.31 13.65 -11.24
N LEU A 122 -18.27 14.04 -10.51
CA LEU A 122 -18.34 15.11 -9.51
C LEU A 122 -18.73 16.43 -10.16
N LYS A 123 -18.14 16.79 -11.29
CA LYS A 123 -18.54 17.98 -12.05
C LYS A 123 -20.01 17.92 -12.50
N GLY A 124 -20.47 16.75 -12.97
CA GLY A 124 -21.85 16.51 -13.35
C GLY A 124 -22.84 16.57 -12.19
N SER A 125 -22.40 16.34 -10.94
CA SER A 125 -23.22 16.51 -9.73
C SER A 125 -23.18 17.92 -9.14
N GLY A 126 -22.48 18.87 -9.79
CA GLY A 126 -22.49 20.27 -9.40
C GLY A 126 -21.30 20.68 -8.49
N GLU A 127 -20.32 19.77 -8.29
CA GLU A 127 -19.13 20.11 -7.51
C GLU A 127 -18.33 21.24 -8.15
N THR A 128 -17.82 22.15 -7.31
CA THR A 128 -17.05 23.33 -7.75
C THR A 128 -15.55 23.07 -7.78
N THR A 129 -14.83 23.89 -8.51
CA THR A 129 -13.35 23.87 -8.57
C THR A 129 -12.75 24.11 -7.19
N GLU A 130 -13.27 25.10 -6.47
CA GLU A 130 -12.79 25.56 -5.16
C GLU A 130 -12.98 24.45 -4.10
N HIS A 131 -14.19 23.84 -4.08
CA HIS A 131 -14.48 22.76 -3.14
C HIS A 131 -13.58 21.54 -3.37
N LEU A 132 -13.39 21.13 -4.61
CA LEU A 132 -12.50 19.99 -4.91
C LEU A 132 -11.04 20.31 -4.70
N ALA A 133 -10.57 21.52 -5.00
CA ALA A 133 -9.21 21.96 -4.73
C ALA A 133 -8.90 21.97 -3.22
N ALA A 134 -9.89 22.32 -2.38
CA ALA A 134 -9.78 22.22 -0.93
C ALA A 134 -9.87 20.77 -0.42
N THR A 135 -10.62 19.90 -1.10
CA THR A 135 -10.84 18.50 -0.67
C THR A 135 -9.69 17.57 -1.08
N LEU A 136 -9.13 17.69 -2.29
CA LEU A 136 -8.07 16.80 -2.79
C LEU A 136 -6.90 16.65 -1.81
N PRO A 137 -6.39 17.73 -1.22
CA PRO A 137 -5.29 17.62 -0.26
C PRO A 137 -5.65 16.90 1.05
N THR A 138 -6.92 16.73 1.37
CA THR A 138 -7.35 15.99 2.57
C THR A 138 -7.49 14.48 2.31
N LEU A 139 -7.47 14.08 1.04
CA LEU A 139 -7.55 12.66 0.69
C LEU A 139 -6.24 11.96 1.01
N ARG A 140 -6.36 10.82 1.70
CA ARG A 140 -5.23 9.94 2.02
C ARG A 140 -5.44 8.58 1.40
N VAL A 141 -4.41 8.07 0.75
CA VAL A 141 -4.37 6.72 0.17
C VAL A 141 -3.11 6.04 0.65
N GLU A 142 -3.27 4.93 1.36
CA GLU A 142 -2.16 4.15 1.91
C GLU A 142 -2.36 2.66 1.59
N PRO A 143 -1.83 2.19 0.45
CA PRO A 143 -1.75 0.75 0.18
C PRO A 143 -0.77 0.09 1.15
N VAL A 144 -1.23 -0.96 1.85
CA VAL A 144 -0.44 -1.70 2.84
C VAL A 144 0.01 -3.04 2.26
N LEU A 145 1.31 -3.28 2.22
CA LEU A 145 1.90 -4.53 1.78
C LEU A 145 2.00 -5.49 2.98
N THR A 146 1.46 -6.69 2.80
CA THR A 146 1.47 -7.72 3.82
C THR A 146 2.23 -8.94 3.36
N ALA A 147 2.78 -9.69 4.32
CA ALA A 147 3.38 -10.98 4.06
C ALA A 147 2.31 -12.03 3.76
N HIS A 148 2.50 -12.79 2.68
CA HIS A 148 1.68 -13.95 2.39
C HIS A 148 2.55 -15.20 2.37
N PRO A 149 2.50 -16.04 3.42
CA PRO A 149 3.31 -17.27 3.51
C PRO A 149 3.01 -18.28 2.39
N THR A 150 1.93 -18.07 1.63
CA THR A 150 1.57 -18.92 0.49
C THR A 150 2.07 -18.38 -0.84
N GLU A 151 2.74 -17.22 -0.88
CA GLU A 151 3.35 -16.71 -2.11
C GLU A 151 4.71 -17.39 -2.31
N ALA A 152 4.63 -18.61 -2.87
CA ALA A 152 5.77 -19.50 -3.01
C ALA A 152 6.70 -19.14 -4.19
N ARG A 153 6.33 -18.18 -5.05
CA ARG A 153 7.12 -17.84 -6.25
C ARG A 153 8.45 -17.20 -5.89
N ARG A 154 9.50 -17.66 -6.56
CA ARG A 154 10.84 -17.08 -6.43
C ARG A 154 10.94 -15.76 -7.16
N ARG A 155 11.77 -14.83 -6.68
CA ARG A 155 12.07 -13.55 -7.36
C ARG A 155 12.61 -13.75 -8.77
N SER A 156 13.44 -14.78 -8.98
CA SER A 156 13.93 -15.16 -10.31
C SER A 156 12.81 -15.44 -11.30
N ILE A 157 11.74 -16.08 -10.85
CA ILE A 157 10.55 -16.33 -11.67
C ILE A 157 9.79 -15.04 -11.95
N LEU A 158 9.59 -14.18 -10.93
CA LEU A 158 8.98 -12.86 -11.13
C LEU A 158 9.78 -12.00 -12.11
N ALA A 159 11.12 -12.04 -12.06
CA ALA A 159 11.98 -11.36 -13.02
C ALA A 159 11.77 -11.90 -14.46
N CYS A 160 11.71 -13.22 -14.65
CA CYS A 160 11.37 -13.80 -15.94
C CYS A 160 9.99 -13.33 -16.44
N MET A 161 8.98 -13.32 -15.57
CA MET A 161 7.64 -12.85 -15.92
C MET A 161 7.63 -11.35 -16.31
N GLN A 162 8.36 -10.50 -15.59
CA GLN A 162 8.50 -9.07 -15.92
C GLN A 162 9.17 -8.86 -17.27
N GLU A 163 10.20 -9.63 -17.58
CA GLU A 163 10.91 -9.57 -18.84
C GLU A 163 10.04 -10.01 -20.01
N ILE A 164 9.27 -11.11 -19.86
CA ILE A 164 8.27 -11.56 -20.85
C ILE A 164 7.16 -10.52 -21.03
N HIS A 165 6.69 -9.91 -19.95
CA HIS A 165 5.71 -8.82 -20.01
C HIS A 165 6.23 -7.66 -20.87
N GLY A 166 7.51 -7.27 -20.71
CA GLY A 166 8.17 -6.27 -21.56
C GLY A 166 8.16 -6.65 -23.05
N ILE A 167 8.55 -7.89 -23.37
CA ILE A 167 8.54 -8.42 -24.74
C ILE A 167 7.14 -8.35 -25.38
N LEU A 168 6.08 -8.68 -24.62
CA LEU A 168 4.70 -8.61 -25.10
C LEU A 168 4.21 -7.18 -25.35
N LEU A 169 4.65 -6.21 -24.53
CA LEU A 169 4.34 -4.79 -24.73
C LEU A 169 4.98 -4.26 -26.01
N GLU A 170 6.26 -4.56 -26.24
CA GLU A 170 6.99 -4.16 -27.45
C GLU A 170 6.37 -4.76 -28.71
N ARG A 171 5.98 -6.03 -28.66
CA ARG A 171 5.29 -6.72 -29.75
C ARG A 171 3.97 -6.06 -30.12
N GLY A 172 3.23 -5.55 -29.13
CA GLY A 172 1.96 -4.87 -29.35
C GLY A 172 2.08 -3.49 -30.02
N GLY A 173 3.25 -2.84 -29.93
CA GLY A 173 3.52 -1.50 -30.45
C GLY A 173 4.17 -1.47 -31.85
N SER A 174 4.74 -2.57 -32.34
CA SER A 174 5.45 -2.61 -33.60
C SER A 174 4.63 -3.25 -34.71
N SER A 175 4.41 -2.53 -35.79
CA SER A 175 3.97 -3.09 -37.09
C SER A 175 5.15 -3.84 -37.73
N GLY A 176 5.17 -5.16 -37.50
CA GLY A 176 5.94 -6.20 -38.17
C GLY A 176 7.04 -5.84 -39.17
N LYS A 177 8.22 -5.43 -38.66
CA LYS A 177 9.44 -5.54 -39.43
C LYS A 177 10.10 -6.88 -39.03
N ASP A 178 10.28 -7.78 -39.98
CA ASP A 178 10.74 -9.19 -39.79
C ASP A 178 11.97 -9.37 -38.87
N GLY A 179 12.93 -8.45 -38.87
CA GLY A 179 14.13 -8.55 -38.02
C GLY A 179 13.84 -8.46 -36.50
N SER A 180 12.94 -7.55 -36.13
CA SER A 180 12.61 -7.34 -34.71
C SER A 180 11.76 -8.47 -34.09
N ASP A 181 11.05 -9.26 -34.89
CA ASP A 181 10.29 -10.39 -34.39
C ASP A 181 11.19 -11.60 -34.09
N ARG A 182 12.24 -11.82 -34.91
CA ARG A 182 13.23 -12.85 -34.65
C ARG A 182 13.99 -12.60 -33.35
N GLU A 183 14.49 -11.37 -33.14
CA GLU A 183 15.17 -11.00 -31.90
C GLU A 183 14.29 -11.21 -30.67
N ARG A 184 13.00 -10.82 -30.74
CA ARG A 184 12.03 -11.04 -29.65
C ARG A 184 11.78 -12.52 -29.39
N ARG A 185 11.73 -13.36 -30.44
CA ARG A 185 11.58 -14.81 -30.28
C ARG A 185 12.78 -15.43 -29.59
N ASP A 186 13.99 -15.07 -30.00
CA ASP A 186 15.23 -15.56 -29.42
C ASP A 186 15.38 -15.09 -27.96
N HIS A 187 15.01 -13.86 -27.67
CA HIS A 187 14.97 -13.34 -26.31
C HIS A 187 13.94 -14.09 -25.44
N LEU A 188 12.73 -14.30 -25.96
CA LEU A 188 11.71 -15.07 -25.23
C LEU A 188 12.15 -16.52 -24.98
N LYS A 189 12.79 -17.20 -25.95
CA LYS A 189 13.37 -18.54 -25.74
C LYS A 189 14.39 -18.53 -24.60
N THR A 190 15.29 -17.56 -24.58
CA THR A 190 16.29 -17.42 -23.52
C THR A 190 15.65 -17.25 -22.13
N VAL A 191 14.62 -16.42 -22.02
CA VAL A 191 13.90 -16.21 -20.76
C VAL A 191 13.13 -17.46 -20.33
N LEU A 192 12.47 -18.14 -21.29
CA LEU A 192 11.73 -19.38 -21.02
C LEU A 192 12.68 -20.53 -20.63
N GLU A 193 13.87 -20.64 -21.25
CA GLU A 193 14.88 -21.61 -20.84
C GLU A 193 15.34 -21.36 -19.40
N ARG A 194 15.64 -20.13 -19.06
CA ARG A 194 15.97 -19.74 -17.69
C ARG A 194 14.84 -20.10 -16.72
N TRP A 195 13.57 -19.83 -17.07
CA TRP A 195 12.42 -20.21 -16.27
C TRP A 195 12.30 -21.73 -16.15
N TRP A 196 12.39 -22.47 -17.24
CA TRP A 196 12.36 -23.94 -17.26
C TRP A 196 13.42 -24.57 -16.36
N ARG A 197 14.62 -23.99 -16.32
CA ARG A 197 15.75 -24.46 -15.49
C ARG A 197 15.70 -23.93 -14.05
N THR A 198 14.83 -23.01 -13.73
CA THR A 198 14.66 -22.45 -12.38
C THR A 198 13.58 -23.20 -11.62
N GLU A 199 13.85 -23.56 -10.38
CA GLU A 199 12.86 -24.18 -9.50
C GLU A 199 11.74 -23.18 -9.17
N GLU A 200 10.49 -23.53 -9.43
CA GLU A 200 9.36 -22.60 -9.39
C GLU A 200 8.87 -22.31 -7.98
N VAL A 201 8.84 -23.34 -7.14
CA VAL A 201 8.34 -23.27 -5.78
C VAL A 201 9.49 -23.29 -4.79
N ARG A 202 9.39 -22.47 -3.78
CA ARG A 202 10.30 -22.56 -2.63
C ARG A 202 9.94 -23.77 -1.80
N THR A 203 10.91 -24.64 -1.53
CA THR A 203 10.75 -25.80 -0.63
C THR A 203 10.78 -25.40 0.85
N GLN A 204 11.36 -24.24 1.16
CA GLN A 204 11.40 -23.65 2.49
C GLN A 204 10.45 -22.47 2.60
N ARG A 205 9.84 -22.30 3.77
CA ARG A 205 9.02 -21.11 4.05
C ARG A 205 9.87 -19.83 3.88
N PRO A 206 9.33 -18.75 3.30
CA PRO A 206 10.04 -17.49 3.25
C PRO A 206 10.42 -17.03 4.65
N THR A 207 11.64 -16.51 4.78
CA THR A 207 12.06 -15.82 5.99
C THR A 207 11.53 -14.38 5.97
N VAL A 208 11.44 -13.73 7.14
CA VAL A 208 11.07 -12.30 7.23
C VAL A 208 12.01 -11.44 6.40
N ASP A 209 13.30 -11.81 6.29
CA ASP A 209 14.28 -11.10 5.46
C ASP A 209 13.90 -11.13 3.96
N MET A 210 13.50 -12.29 3.46
CA MET A 210 13.07 -12.44 2.08
C MET A 210 11.79 -11.64 1.79
N GLU A 211 10.88 -11.57 2.74
CA GLU A 211 9.65 -10.78 2.63
C GLU A 211 9.96 -9.28 2.62
N ARG A 212 10.81 -8.80 3.54
CA ARG A 212 11.29 -7.40 3.57
C ARG A 212 11.94 -6.97 2.26
N GLU A 213 12.84 -7.80 1.73
CA GLU A 213 13.44 -7.54 0.42
C GLU A 213 12.38 -7.47 -0.70
N GLY A 214 11.29 -8.26 -0.62
CA GLY A 214 10.16 -8.19 -1.54
C GLY A 214 9.45 -6.84 -1.49
N VAL A 215 9.18 -6.35 -0.28
CA VAL A 215 8.58 -5.01 -0.05
C VAL A 215 9.49 -3.91 -0.63
N ILE A 216 10.78 -3.93 -0.29
CA ILE A 216 11.76 -2.93 -0.77
C ILE A 216 11.82 -2.94 -2.31
N HIS A 217 11.92 -4.11 -2.92
CA HIS A 217 11.97 -4.22 -4.38
C HIS A 217 10.71 -3.67 -5.06
N CYS A 218 9.54 -3.96 -4.51
CA CYS A 218 8.27 -3.44 -5.04
C CYS A 218 8.19 -1.91 -4.92
N LEU A 219 8.46 -1.38 -3.73
CA LEU A 219 8.29 0.04 -3.43
C LEU A 219 9.35 0.91 -4.10
N ALA A 220 10.64 0.59 -3.94
CA ALA A 220 11.73 1.33 -4.55
C ALA A 220 11.84 1.11 -6.08
N GLY A 221 11.20 0.07 -6.59
CA GLY A 221 11.17 -0.26 -8.02
C GLY A 221 9.93 0.25 -8.74
N SER A 222 8.93 -0.61 -8.87
CA SER A 222 7.74 -0.37 -9.71
C SER A 222 6.89 0.79 -9.19
N MET A 223 6.65 0.87 -7.87
CA MET A 223 5.81 1.91 -7.28
C MET A 223 6.46 3.29 -7.44
N ALA A 224 7.75 3.42 -7.14
CA ALA A 224 8.47 4.69 -7.30
C ALA A 224 8.38 5.24 -8.73
N ARG A 225 8.50 4.38 -9.75
CA ARG A 225 8.35 4.79 -11.15
C ARG A 225 6.94 5.20 -11.54
N SER A 226 5.92 4.68 -10.85
CA SER A 226 4.51 4.90 -11.20
C SER A 226 3.92 6.19 -10.62
N ILE A 227 4.58 6.82 -9.64
CA ILE A 227 4.06 7.99 -8.92
C ILE A 227 3.85 9.18 -9.86
N ALA A 228 4.88 9.51 -10.66
CA ALA A 228 4.81 10.64 -11.60
C ALA A 228 3.67 10.49 -12.63
N GLU A 229 3.44 9.27 -13.12
CA GLU A 229 2.34 8.96 -14.03
C GLU A 229 0.97 9.11 -13.34
N THR A 230 0.85 8.72 -12.08
CA THR A 230 -0.38 8.88 -11.29
C THR A 230 -0.76 10.36 -11.16
N ASP A 231 0.21 11.21 -10.81
CA ASP A 231 -0.01 12.64 -10.70
C ASP A 231 -0.30 13.30 -12.05
N ARG A 232 0.36 12.86 -13.12
CA ARG A 232 0.06 13.32 -14.48
C ARG A 232 -1.38 13.00 -14.87
N ARG A 233 -1.84 11.77 -14.62
CA ARG A 233 -3.23 11.36 -14.91
C ARG A 233 -4.26 12.14 -14.10
N LEU A 234 -3.95 12.53 -12.86
CA LEU A 234 -4.83 13.39 -12.08
C LEU A 234 -4.94 14.80 -12.71
N ARG A 235 -3.83 15.41 -13.14
CA ARG A 235 -3.83 16.71 -13.82
C ARG A 235 -4.60 16.65 -15.13
N ASP A 236 -4.38 15.63 -15.95
CA ASP A 236 -5.09 15.44 -17.21
C ASP A 236 -6.61 15.27 -16.97
N ALA A 237 -6.97 14.50 -15.95
CA ALA A 237 -8.37 14.27 -15.57
C ALA A 237 -9.07 15.54 -15.10
N TRP A 238 -8.38 16.41 -14.38
CA TRP A 238 -8.89 17.72 -13.96
C TRP A 238 -9.25 18.60 -15.15
N GLN A 239 -8.37 18.65 -16.14
CA GLN A 239 -8.62 19.41 -17.38
C GLN A 239 -9.76 18.79 -18.20
N ILE A 240 -9.81 17.45 -18.33
CA ILE A 240 -10.87 16.72 -19.04
C ILE A 240 -12.25 16.99 -18.42
N ALA A 241 -12.32 17.06 -17.09
CA ALA A 241 -13.55 17.32 -16.36
C ALA A 241 -14.00 18.81 -16.47
N GLY A 242 -13.16 19.70 -17.02
CA GLY A 242 -13.48 21.12 -17.19
C GLY A 242 -13.45 21.92 -15.90
N PHE A 243 -12.68 21.49 -14.91
CA PHE A 243 -12.31 22.31 -13.77
C PHE A 243 -11.22 23.31 -14.23
N GLY A 244 -11.39 24.57 -13.99
CA GLY A 244 -10.46 25.63 -14.42
C GLY A 244 -9.06 25.56 -13.80
N PRO A 245 -8.28 26.64 -13.88
CA PRO A 245 -6.98 26.75 -13.20
C PRO A 245 -7.12 26.63 -11.68
N GLY A 246 -6.05 26.27 -10.97
CA GLY A 246 -6.05 26.14 -9.51
C GLY A 246 -6.26 24.71 -8.97
N GLY A 247 -6.24 23.68 -9.83
CA GLY A 247 -6.35 22.29 -9.44
C GLY A 247 -5.01 21.64 -9.08
N PRO A 248 -4.88 20.31 -9.14
CA PRO A 248 -3.70 19.55 -8.75
C PRO A 248 -2.48 19.76 -9.65
N ILE A 249 -2.48 20.83 -10.44
CA ILE A 249 -1.31 21.35 -11.15
C ILE A 249 -0.28 21.82 -10.12
N HIS A 250 -0.76 22.44 -9.03
CA HIS A 250 0.10 22.85 -7.95
C HIS A 250 0.42 21.65 -7.02
N PRO A 251 1.69 21.43 -6.65
CA PRO A 251 2.08 20.30 -5.79
C PRO A 251 1.30 20.23 -4.48
N ALA A 252 1.04 21.37 -3.82
CA ALA A 252 0.33 21.44 -2.55
C ALA A 252 -1.15 20.98 -2.58
N VAL A 253 -1.75 20.84 -3.77
CA VAL A 253 -3.16 20.43 -3.93
C VAL A 253 -3.31 18.93 -4.22
N ARG A 254 -2.23 18.16 -4.20
CA ARG A 254 -2.27 16.72 -4.50
C ARG A 254 -2.79 15.91 -3.30
N PRO A 255 -3.46 14.77 -3.56
CA PRO A 255 -3.78 13.80 -2.51
C PRO A 255 -2.53 13.28 -1.82
N ILE A 256 -2.64 12.97 -0.52
CA ILE A 256 -1.56 12.33 0.24
C ILE A 256 -1.52 10.86 -0.15
N LEU A 257 -0.38 10.41 -0.62
CA LEU A 257 -0.09 9.02 -0.93
C LEU A 257 1.07 8.56 -0.06
N SER A 258 0.90 7.48 0.66
CA SER A 258 1.93 6.77 1.41
C SER A 258 1.82 5.27 1.17
N PHE A 259 2.81 4.51 1.61
CA PHE A 259 2.76 3.06 1.58
C PHE A 259 2.99 2.52 2.98
N GLY A 260 2.17 1.56 3.38
CA GLY A 260 2.31 0.82 4.63
C GLY A 260 2.85 -0.59 4.41
N THR A 261 3.33 -1.21 5.47
CA THR A 261 3.70 -2.63 5.47
C THR A 261 3.49 -3.26 6.84
N TRP A 262 3.22 -4.57 6.83
CA TRP A 262 3.18 -5.41 8.04
C TRP A 262 4.44 -6.25 8.23
N VAL A 263 5.27 -6.32 7.20
CA VAL A 263 6.46 -7.19 7.21
C VAL A 263 7.49 -6.67 8.23
N GLY A 264 7.72 -7.45 9.25
CA GLY A 264 8.59 -7.09 10.38
C GLY A 264 7.88 -6.40 11.55
N GLY A 265 6.55 -6.16 11.44
CA GLY A 265 5.71 -5.56 12.49
C GLY A 265 4.55 -6.44 12.95
N ASP A 266 4.12 -7.41 12.14
CA ASP A 266 3.01 -8.32 12.44
C ASP A 266 3.49 -9.54 13.23
N ARG A 267 3.03 -9.66 14.47
CA ARG A 267 3.36 -10.76 15.38
C ARG A 267 2.22 -11.73 15.57
N ASP A 268 1.04 -11.44 15.02
CA ASP A 268 -0.12 -12.30 15.19
C ASP A 268 0.06 -13.60 14.43
N GLY A 269 0.23 -14.71 15.18
CA GLY A 269 0.53 -16.02 14.61
C GLY A 269 1.93 -16.17 13.97
N HIS A 270 2.85 -15.21 14.18
CA HIS A 270 4.19 -15.23 13.58
C HIS A 270 5.32 -15.11 14.62
N PRO A 271 5.72 -16.21 15.26
CA PRO A 271 6.66 -16.21 16.39
C PRO A 271 8.09 -15.73 16.02
N LEU A 272 8.41 -15.63 14.73
CA LEU A 272 9.72 -15.17 14.26
C LEU A 272 9.83 -13.64 14.17
N VAL A 273 8.74 -12.90 14.33
CA VAL A 273 8.77 -11.44 14.36
C VAL A 273 9.04 -10.95 15.78
N THR A 274 10.31 -10.94 16.13
CA THR A 274 10.81 -10.49 17.44
C THR A 274 11.05 -8.97 17.45
N PRO A 275 11.28 -8.35 18.65
CA PRO A 275 11.70 -6.94 18.72
C PRO A 275 12.92 -6.61 17.86
N ALA A 276 13.94 -7.49 17.84
CA ALA A 276 15.13 -7.33 17.00
C ALA A 276 14.81 -7.33 15.50
N VAL A 277 13.88 -8.18 15.06
CA VAL A 277 13.42 -8.20 13.66
C VAL A 277 12.70 -6.90 13.28
N THR A 278 11.93 -6.31 14.21
CA THR A 278 11.31 -4.99 13.99
C THR A 278 12.35 -3.89 13.85
N GLU A 279 13.35 -3.87 14.73
CA GLU A 279 14.46 -2.91 14.67
C GLU A 279 15.19 -2.98 13.32
N GLN A 280 15.58 -4.17 12.88
CA GLN A 280 16.21 -4.42 11.61
C GLN A 280 15.32 -3.99 10.42
N SER A 281 14.00 -4.22 10.51
CA SER A 281 13.05 -3.84 9.47
C SER A 281 12.98 -2.32 9.29
N LEU A 282 12.88 -1.58 10.39
CA LEU A 282 12.90 -0.11 10.38
C LEU A 282 14.20 0.44 9.79
N GLN A 283 15.35 -0.14 10.17
CA GLN A 283 16.67 0.25 9.64
C GLN A 283 16.79 0.00 8.13
N LEU A 284 16.36 -1.17 7.66
CA LEU A 284 16.45 -1.54 6.25
C LEU A 284 15.51 -0.71 5.37
N TYR A 285 14.27 -0.45 5.82
CA TYR A 285 13.34 0.42 5.09
C TYR A 285 13.87 1.85 5.02
N ARG A 286 14.43 2.38 6.12
CA ARG A 286 15.07 3.70 6.11
C ARG A 286 16.25 3.75 5.15
N SER A 287 17.15 2.78 5.21
CA SER A 287 18.29 2.70 4.30
C SER A 287 17.85 2.68 2.84
N ALA A 288 16.84 1.87 2.51
CA ALA A 288 16.30 1.79 1.16
C ALA A 288 15.65 3.11 0.68
N ALA A 289 14.94 3.82 1.58
CA ALA A 289 14.39 5.14 1.27
C ALA A 289 15.47 6.18 0.97
N VAL A 290 16.48 6.27 1.84
CA VAL A 290 17.61 7.19 1.67
C VAL A 290 18.34 6.92 0.35
N GLN A 291 18.59 5.65 0.01
CA GLN A 291 19.24 5.28 -1.26
C GLN A 291 18.36 5.61 -2.48
N LEU A 292 17.06 5.38 -2.40
CA LEU A 292 16.12 5.75 -3.46
C LEU A 292 16.14 7.26 -3.72
N ILE A 293 16.09 8.06 -2.66
CA ILE A 293 16.12 9.53 -2.72
C ILE A 293 17.48 10.02 -3.22
N ALA A 294 18.59 9.48 -2.70
CA ALA A 294 19.93 9.85 -3.12
C ALA A 294 20.17 9.59 -4.62
N SER A 295 19.69 8.43 -5.11
CA SER A 295 19.76 8.10 -6.55
C SER A 295 18.85 9.02 -7.38
N GLY A 296 17.71 9.43 -6.83
CA GLY A 296 16.82 10.43 -7.42
C GLY A 296 17.48 11.80 -7.55
N LEU A 297 18.13 12.27 -6.47
CA LEU A 297 18.87 13.54 -6.44
C LEU A 297 20.06 13.54 -7.42
N GLU A 298 20.79 12.43 -7.54
CA GLU A 298 21.88 12.31 -8.49
C GLU A 298 21.38 12.43 -9.95
N ARG A 299 20.29 11.76 -10.28
CA ARG A 299 19.64 11.90 -11.58
C ARG A 299 19.13 13.31 -11.81
N LEU A 300 18.47 13.93 -10.82
CA LEU A 300 18.02 15.33 -10.88
C LEU A 300 19.19 16.26 -11.17
N ALA A 301 20.29 16.13 -10.45
CA ALA A 301 21.50 16.91 -10.66
C ALA A 301 22.05 16.75 -12.09
N SER A 302 22.00 15.55 -12.67
CA SER A 302 22.45 15.31 -14.06
C SER A 302 21.58 16.02 -15.11
N HIS A 303 20.35 16.40 -14.77
CA HIS A 303 19.44 17.12 -15.66
C HIS A 303 19.46 18.65 -15.45
N LEU A 304 19.93 19.14 -14.29
CA LEU A 304 19.94 20.56 -13.95
C LEU A 304 21.28 21.24 -14.31
N THR A 305 21.69 21.14 -15.55
CA THR A 305 22.97 21.65 -16.09
C THR A 305 22.92 23.10 -16.57
N LEU A 306 22.00 23.92 -16.02
CA LEU A 306 21.85 25.32 -16.41
C LEU A 306 23.11 26.12 -16.03
N SER A 307 23.69 26.78 -17.04
CA SER A 307 24.92 27.55 -16.84
C SER A 307 24.65 28.94 -16.27
N ARG A 308 25.38 29.31 -15.24
CA ARG A 308 25.44 30.66 -14.67
C ARG A 308 25.72 31.72 -15.75
N LYS A 309 26.55 31.39 -16.75
CA LYS A 309 26.91 32.31 -17.82
C LYS A 309 25.71 32.73 -18.67
N TYR A 310 24.72 31.86 -18.87
CA TYR A 310 23.56 32.18 -19.71
C TYR A 310 22.36 32.69 -18.94
N HIS A 311 22.21 32.29 -17.68
CA HIS A 311 21.00 32.57 -16.90
C HIS A 311 21.26 33.42 -15.65
N GLY A 312 22.54 33.67 -15.30
CA GLY A 312 22.88 34.19 -13.99
C GLY A 312 22.62 33.17 -12.88
N THR A 313 22.78 33.57 -11.66
CA THR A 313 22.34 32.80 -10.48
C THR A 313 21.23 33.60 -9.80
N PRO A 314 20.01 33.06 -9.67
CA PRO A 314 18.93 33.74 -8.92
C PRO A 314 19.35 34.06 -7.50
N ALA A 315 18.96 35.23 -6.99
CA ALA A 315 19.41 35.75 -5.68
C ALA A 315 19.09 34.78 -4.52
N GLU A 316 17.98 34.06 -4.60
CA GLU A 316 17.61 33.08 -3.57
C GLU A 316 18.58 31.87 -3.57
N LEU A 317 18.96 31.37 -4.74
CA LEU A 317 19.92 30.28 -4.86
C LEU A 317 21.31 30.73 -4.43
N GLU A 318 21.72 31.94 -4.82
CA GLU A 318 23.00 32.53 -4.41
C GLU A 318 23.13 32.69 -2.89
N LYS A 319 22.02 33.04 -2.25
CA LYS A 319 21.92 33.16 -0.77
C LYS A 319 22.13 31.82 -0.06
N TRP A 320 21.56 30.72 -0.61
CA TRP A 320 21.55 29.43 0.08
C TRP A 320 22.77 28.54 -0.23
N LEU A 321 23.43 28.70 -1.36
CA LEU A 321 24.60 27.89 -1.73
C LEU A 321 25.71 27.86 -0.68
N PRO A 322 26.14 28.99 -0.07
CA PRO A 322 27.16 28.98 0.99
C PRO A 322 26.75 28.16 2.21
N GLU A 323 25.48 28.24 2.62
CA GLU A 323 24.98 27.47 3.75
C GLU A 323 24.93 25.98 3.45
N TRP A 324 24.49 25.57 2.27
CA TRP A 324 24.50 24.16 1.87
C TRP A 324 25.91 23.59 1.76
N ARG A 325 26.91 24.35 1.28
CA ARG A 325 28.32 23.95 1.30
C ARG A 325 28.79 23.72 2.74
N ARG A 326 28.48 24.65 3.64
CA ARG A 326 28.82 24.53 5.05
C ARG A 326 28.19 23.28 5.70
N LEU A 327 26.90 23.02 5.45
CA LEU A 327 26.16 21.89 6.01
C LEU A 327 26.61 20.54 5.41
N ALA A 328 26.94 20.50 4.13
CA ALA A 328 27.44 19.28 3.47
C ALA A 328 28.90 18.95 3.85
N GLY A 329 29.64 19.95 4.33
CA GLY A 329 31.00 19.81 4.83
C GLY A 329 32.10 19.90 3.76
N PRO A 330 33.37 20.07 4.19
CA PRO A 330 34.49 20.40 3.28
C PRO A 330 34.81 19.34 2.22
N LYS A 331 34.50 18.08 2.49
CA LYS A 331 34.67 16.99 1.51
C LYS A 331 33.68 17.14 0.37
N ALA A 332 32.40 17.31 0.71
CA ALA A 332 31.33 17.49 -0.26
C ALA A 332 31.54 18.76 -1.10
N GLU A 333 31.91 19.87 -0.47
CA GLU A 333 32.23 21.13 -1.16
C GLU A 333 33.32 20.95 -2.22
N ARG A 334 34.39 20.23 -1.92
CA ARG A 334 35.46 19.94 -2.89
C ARG A 334 34.98 19.05 -4.04
N GLU A 335 34.16 18.04 -3.75
CA GLU A 335 33.62 17.12 -4.78
C GLU A 335 32.71 17.86 -5.76
N VAL A 336 31.89 18.82 -5.29
CA VAL A 336 30.96 19.55 -6.16
C VAL A 336 31.55 20.81 -6.78
N SER A 337 32.77 21.25 -6.36
CA SER A 337 33.40 22.48 -6.86
C SER A 337 33.59 22.51 -8.38
N VAL A 338 33.66 21.38 -9.04
CA VAL A 338 33.73 21.25 -10.51
C VAL A 338 32.48 21.74 -11.23
N TYR A 339 31.36 21.93 -10.50
CA TYR A 339 30.06 22.35 -11.02
C TYR A 339 29.68 23.78 -10.65
N GLN A 340 30.61 24.62 -10.20
CA GLN A 340 30.33 26.02 -9.80
C GLN A 340 29.66 26.86 -10.90
N GLU A 341 29.90 26.52 -12.17
CA GLU A 341 29.22 27.15 -13.31
C GLU A 341 27.79 26.63 -13.55
N GLU A 342 27.36 25.59 -12.82
CA GLU A 342 26.05 24.96 -12.87
C GLU A 342 25.37 25.01 -11.49
N PRO A 343 24.96 26.18 -10.99
CA PRO A 343 24.58 26.37 -9.59
C PRO A 343 23.38 25.53 -9.12
N TRP A 344 22.45 25.19 -9.99
CA TRP A 344 21.34 24.28 -9.66
C TRP A 344 21.82 22.85 -9.44
N ARG A 345 22.75 22.38 -10.26
CA ARG A 345 23.39 21.07 -10.13
C ARG A 345 24.20 20.97 -8.87
N GLU A 346 25.01 22.00 -8.60
CA GLU A 346 25.80 22.10 -7.37
C GLU A 346 24.89 21.99 -6.14
N ALA A 347 23.80 22.78 -6.08
CA ALA A 347 22.85 22.77 -4.97
C ALA A 347 22.28 21.36 -4.71
N VAL A 348 21.82 20.67 -5.75
CA VAL A 348 21.23 19.32 -5.59
C VAL A 348 22.27 18.28 -5.16
N LEU A 349 23.52 18.39 -5.64
CA LEU A 349 24.60 17.50 -5.19
C LEU A 349 24.98 17.73 -3.74
N LEU A 350 25.00 18.99 -3.27
CA LEU A 350 25.19 19.32 -1.85
C LEU A 350 24.09 18.74 -0.97
N MET A 351 22.82 18.86 -1.39
CA MET A 351 21.70 18.21 -0.71
C MET A 351 21.85 16.69 -0.64
N ARG A 352 22.27 16.06 -1.74
CA ARG A 352 22.56 14.62 -1.77
C ARG A 352 23.66 14.24 -0.78
N GLN A 353 24.77 14.98 -0.74
CA GLN A 353 25.85 14.72 0.21
C GLN A 353 25.40 14.87 1.66
N ARG A 354 24.61 15.92 1.95
CA ARG A 354 24.01 16.12 3.27
C ARG A 354 23.05 14.97 3.64
N LEU A 355 22.24 14.46 2.70
CA LEU A 355 21.35 13.32 2.95
C LEU A 355 22.12 12.05 3.35
N LEU A 356 23.29 11.84 2.76
CA LEU A 356 24.14 10.65 3.01
C LEU A 356 25.10 10.83 4.19
N ALA A 357 25.17 12.03 4.81
CA ALA A 357 26.07 12.31 5.91
C ALA A 357 25.63 11.61 7.21
N GLU A 358 26.57 11.04 7.95
CA GLU A 358 26.32 10.41 9.25
C GLU A 358 25.99 11.45 10.34
N SER A 359 26.59 12.65 10.24
CA SER A 359 26.36 13.78 11.14
C SER A 359 25.86 15.00 10.35
N GLN A 360 25.03 15.85 10.95
CA GLN A 360 24.45 17.04 10.31
C GLN A 360 23.58 16.74 9.07
N GLY A 361 23.15 15.50 8.88
CA GLY A 361 22.23 15.09 7.83
C GLY A 361 20.83 15.70 7.99
N TYR A 362 19.95 15.46 7.01
CA TYR A 362 18.55 15.81 7.14
C TYR A 362 17.87 14.93 8.20
N LEU A 363 17.24 15.54 9.18
CA LEU A 363 16.46 14.83 10.21
C LEU A 363 15.07 14.47 9.70
N GLN A 364 14.43 15.41 8.99
CA GLN A 364 13.07 15.28 8.48
C GLN A 364 13.05 15.44 6.95
N PRO A 365 12.17 14.69 6.26
CA PRO A 365 12.01 14.84 4.81
C PRO A 365 11.59 16.25 4.38
N GLU A 366 10.83 16.95 5.23
CA GLU A 366 10.34 18.31 5.00
C GLU A 366 11.50 19.31 4.81
N ASP A 367 12.60 19.15 5.52
CA ASP A 367 13.77 20.03 5.39
C ASP A 367 14.40 19.89 4.00
N LEU A 368 14.47 18.66 3.45
CA LEU A 368 14.94 18.44 2.09
C LEU A 368 13.94 18.97 1.05
N ILE A 369 12.63 18.86 1.30
CA ILE A 369 11.60 19.44 0.44
C ILE A 369 11.70 20.97 0.41
N LEU A 370 11.96 21.62 1.56
CA LEU A 370 12.18 23.06 1.65
C LEU A 370 13.39 23.50 0.80
N ASP A 371 14.51 22.80 0.91
CA ASP A 371 15.72 23.09 0.13
C ASP A 371 15.45 22.89 -1.38
N LEU A 372 14.75 21.82 -1.80
CA LEU A 372 14.33 21.63 -3.18
C LEU A 372 13.32 22.70 -3.65
N GLY A 373 12.50 23.24 -2.76
CA GLY A 373 11.63 24.37 -3.04
C GLY A 373 12.40 25.62 -3.48
N VAL A 374 13.56 25.89 -2.87
CA VAL A 374 14.48 26.98 -3.31
C VAL A 374 14.97 26.71 -4.74
N VAL A 375 15.41 25.49 -5.04
CA VAL A 375 15.84 25.09 -6.39
C VAL A 375 14.72 25.29 -7.41
N ARG A 376 13.49 24.88 -7.04
CA ARG A 376 12.28 25.05 -7.86
C ARG A 376 12.02 26.53 -8.18
N ARG A 377 11.99 27.39 -7.17
CA ARG A 377 11.76 28.83 -7.34
C ARG A 377 12.87 29.48 -8.17
N ALA A 378 14.11 29.08 -7.97
CA ALA A 378 15.23 29.54 -8.78
C ALA A 378 15.12 29.16 -10.27
N LEU A 379 14.54 28.00 -10.59
CA LEU A 379 14.22 27.61 -11.96
C LEU A 379 13.08 28.47 -12.54
N LEU A 380 12.03 28.71 -11.76
CA LEU A 380 10.91 29.57 -12.17
C LEU A 380 11.35 31.01 -12.46
N ALA A 381 12.26 31.55 -11.64
CA ALA A 381 12.80 32.91 -11.79
C ALA A 381 13.55 33.11 -13.13
N VAL A 382 14.12 32.05 -13.72
CA VAL A 382 14.77 32.09 -15.03
C VAL A 382 13.86 31.57 -16.17
N GLY A 383 12.57 31.37 -15.91
CA GLY A 383 11.57 30.91 -16.89
C GLY A 383 11.65 29.42 -17.22
N ALA A 384 12.37 28.61 -16.44
CA ALA A 384 12.56 27.17 -16.67
C ALA A 384 11.40 26.33 -16.08
N HIS A 385 10.15 26.73 -16.34
CA HIS A 385 8.92 26.13 -15.77
C HIS A 385 8.81 24.62 -16.05
N ARG A 386 9.27 24.14 -17.21
CA ARG A 386 9.20 22.71 -17.54
C ARG A 386 10.14 21.87 -16.70
N LEU A 387 11.36 22.37 -16.44
CA LEU A 387 12.33 21.69 -15.58
C LEU A 387 11.85 21.67 -14.13
N ALA A 388 11.31 22.78 -13.63
CA ALA A 388 10.72 22.82 -12.30
C ALA A 388 9.62 21.74 -12.15
N ALA A 389 8.66 21.70 -13.08
CA ALA A 389 7.52 20.79 -13.00
C ALA A 389 7.86 19.32 -13.31
N ALA A 390 8.75 19.04 -14.27
CA ALA A 390 9.04 17.67 -14.68
C ALA A 390 10.09 16.99 -13.79
N GLU A 391 11.07 17.76 -13.31
CA GLU A 391 12.23 17.21 -12.59
C GLU A 391 12.09 17.44 -11.08
N VAL A 392 12.00 18.72 -10.64
CA VAL A 392 12.01 19.06 -9.21
C VAL A 392 10.71 18.64 -8.52
N ASP A 393 9.54 18.95 -9.09
CA ASP A 393 8.25 18.55 -8.50
C ASP A 393 8.08 17.03 -8.45
N THR A 394 8.71 16.30 -9.38
CA THR A 394 8.72 14.82 -9.37
C THR A 394 9.59 14.30 -8.22
N MET A 395 10.76 14.93 -8.00
CA MET A 395 11.64 14.55 -6.89
C MET A 395 11.01 14.87 -5.54
N ILE A 396 10.41 16.05 -5.39
CA ILE A 396 9.64 16.41 -4.19
C ILE A 396 8.55 15.39 -3.92
N ARG A 397 7.79 15.01 -4.97
CA ARG A 397 6.73 14.01 -4.83
C ARG A 397 7.23 12.65 -4.37
N LEU A 398 8.39 12.23 -4.85
CA LEU A 398 9.03 11.00 -4.40
C LEU A 398 9.33 11.04 -2.89
N ILE A 399 9.86 12.17 -2.41
CA ILE A 399 10.16 12.38 -0.99
C ILE A 399 8.86 12.45 -0.15
N GLU A 400 7.81 13.12 -0.64
CA GLU A 400 6.51 13.15 0.04
C GLU A 400 5.92 11.76 0.25
N VAL A 401 6.05 10.87 -0.75
CA VAL A 401 5.44 9.53 -0.74
C VAL A 401 6.21 8.56 0.14
N PHE A 402 7.53 8.57 0.07
CA PHE A 402 8.38 7.57 0.72
C PHE A 402 9.03 8.06 2.02
N GLY A 403 9.08 9.37 2.24
CA GLY A 403 9.80 9.93 3.37
C GLY A 403 11.21 9.40 3.47
N PHE A 404 11.76 9.36 4.68
CA PHE A 404 13.01 8.65 4.97
C PHE A 404 12.77 7.24 5.54
N HIS A 405 11.55 6.68 5.34
CA HIS A 405 11.12 5.41 5.92
C HIS A 405 10.64 4.37 4.88
N LEU A 406 10.49 4.71 3.62
CA LEU A 406 10.02 3.90 2.48
C LEU A 406 8.57 3.39 2.63
N ALA A 407 8.26 2.80 3.77
CA ALA A 407 6.94 2.31 4.12
C ALA A 407 6.68 2.52 5.61
N VAL A 408 5.46 2.88 5.94
CA VAL A 408 4.97 3.01 7.32
C VAL A 408 4.77 1.60 7.88
N LEU A 409 5.45 1.27 8.97
CA LEU A 409 5.42 -0.07 9.58
C LEU A 409 4.31 -0.15 10.63
N ASP A 410 3.26 -0.93 10.35
CA ASP A 410 2.24 -1.26 11.34
C ASP A 410 2.76 -2.32 12.33
N ILE A 411 2.38 -2.15 13.60
CA ILE A 411 2.69 -3.09 14.68
C ILE A 411 1.40 -3.81 15.05
N ARG A 412 1.33 -5.12 14.78
CA ARG A 412 0.16 -5.94 15.08
C ARG A 412 0.50 -7.00 16.13
N GLN A 413 -0.37 -7.13 17.14
CA GLN A 413 -0.27 -8.17 18.17
C GLN A 413 -1.66 -8.65 18.58
N ASN A 414 -1.75 -9.92 18.96
CA ASN A 414 -2.98 -10.52 19.47
C ASN A 414 -3.27 -10.08 20.90
N SER A 415 -4.55 -9.77 21.21
CA SER A 415 -4.98 -9.37 22.55
C SER A 415 -4.66 -10.40 23.64
N SER A 416 -4.67 -11.70 23.31
CA SER A 416 -4.29 -12.75 24.23
C SER A 416 -2.82 -12.67 24.66
N ARG A 417 -1.92 -12.23 23.77
CA ARG A 417 -0.51 -12.02 24.08
C ARG A 417 -0.31 -10.81 24.98
N HIS A 418 -1.14 -9.78 24.82
CA HIS A 418 -1.18 -8.66 25.76
C HIS A 418 -1.65 -9.11 27.15
N ASP A 419 -2.68 -9.97 27.23
CA ASP A 419 -3.14 -10.54 28.50
C ASP A 419 -2.02 -11.32 29.22
N GLU A 420 -1.23 -12.13 28.47
CA GLU A 420 -0.09 -12.85 29.01
C GLU A 420 0.93 -11.90 29.63
N ALA A 421 1.29 -10.85 28.89
CA ALA A 421 2.23 -9.86 29.38
C ALA A 421 1.72 -9.12 30.64
N LEU A 422 0.42 -8.76 30.68
CA LEU A 422 -0.20 -8.11 31.83
C LEU A 422 -0.25 -9.04 33.05
N GLU A 423 -0.50 -10.34 32.85
CA GLU A 423 -0.50 -11.33 33.92
C GLU A 423 0.92 -11.54 34.50
N GLU A 424 1.95 -11.59 33.65
CA GLU A 424 3.35 -11.62 34.09
C GLU A 424 3.72 -10.34 34.87
N LEU A 425 3.29 -9.18 34.43
CA LEU A 425 3.49 -7.92 35.14
C LEU A 425 2.75 -7.88 36.47
N GLN A 426 1.51 -8.39 36.54
CA GLN A 426 0.75 -8.49 37.77
C GLN A 426 1.46 -9.40 38.79
N ALA A 427 1.95 -10.55 38.33
CA ALA A 427 2.70 -11.48 39.20
C ALA A 427 3.97 -10.84 39.76
N LYS A 428 4.62 -9.96 39.03
CA LYS A 428 5.82 -9.23 39.48
C LYS A 428 5.55 -8.23 40.61
N VAL A 429 4.36 -7.55 40.57
CA VAL A 429 3.97 -6.66 41.68
C VAL A 429 3.72 -7.40 42.97
N GLY A 430 3.32 -8.64 42.87
CA GLY A 430 2.86 -9.44 44.04
C GLY A 430 1.43 -9.05 44.45
N GLY A 431 0.77 -9.94 45.13
CA GLY A 431 -0.57 -9.72 45.66
C GLY A 431 -1.44 -10.95 45.51
N ALA A 432 -2.32 -11.19 46.48
CA ALA A 432 -3.28 -12.32 46.49
C ALA A 432 -4.53 -12.05 45.56
N GLY A 433 -4.33 -11.31 44.47
CA GLY A 433 -5.42 -10.93 43.56
C GLY A 433 -5.74 -12.03 42.55
N LYS A 434 -6.93 -11.90 41.96
CA LYS A 434 -7.39 -12.73 40.85
C LYS A 434 -6.46 -12.52 39.62
N PRO A 435 -6.01 -13.59 38.91
CA PRO A 435 -5.17 -13.48 37.73
C PRO A 435 -5.83 -12.56 36.65
N TYR A 436 -5.05 -11.77 35.92
CA TYR A 436 -5.54 -10.81 34.95
C TYR A 436 -6.53 -11.41 33.93
N ARG A 437 -6.21 -12.60 33.40
CA ARG A 437 -7.09 -13.28 32.43
C ARG A 437 -8.43 -13.72 33.04
N ALA A 438 -8.51 -13.92 34.34
CA ALA A 438 -9.73 -14.30 35.02
C ALA A 438 -10.56 -13.09 35.50
N MET A 439 -10.08 -11.86 35.34
CA MET A 439 -10.77 -10.62 35.69
C MET A 439 -11.89 -10.32 34.69
N SER A 440 -12.97 -9.72 35.18
CA SER A 440 -14.00 -9.07 34.36
C SER A 440 -13.43 -7.83 33.68
N GLU A 441 -14.10 -7.32 32.63
CA GLU A 441 -13.70 -6.09 31.93
C GLU A 441 -13.59 -4.88 32.89
N ALA A 442 -14.53 -4.74 33.80
CA ALA A 442 -14.50 -3.66 34.80
C ALA A 442 -13.28 -3.74 35.72
N GLU A 443 -12.93 -4.97 36.20
CA GLU A 443 -11.72 -5.20 37.02
C GLU A 443 -10.44 -4.91 36.24
N ARG A 444 -10.37 -5.33 34.97
CA ARG A 444 -9.23 -5.07 34.06
C ARG A 444 -9.03 -3.56 33.86
N ARG A 445 -10.08 -2.83 33.55
CA ARG A 445 -10.03 -1.35 33.36
C ARG A 445 -9.57 -0.66 34.62
N THR A 446 -10.15 -1.00 35.77
CA THR A 446 -9.72 -0.43 37.07
C THR A 446 -8.25 -0.67 37.34
N LEU A 447 -7.73 -1.87 37.05
CA LEU A 447 -6.33 -2.21 37.24
C LEU A 447 -5.43 -1.41 36.28
N LEU A 448 -5.80 -1.35 34.99
CA LEU A 448 -5.05 -0.60 33.98
C LEU A 448 -5.00 0.89 34.26
N ASP A 449 -6.11 1.48 34.73
CA ASP A 449 -6.18 2.87 35.13
C ASP A 449 -5.29 3.16 36.36
N ALA A 450 -5.32 2.26 37.36
CA ALA A 450 -4.44 2.37 38.54
C ALA A 450 -2.96 2.29 38.15
N TRP A 451 -2.59 1.38 37.26
CA TRP A 451 -1.22 1.27 36.74
C TRP A 451 -0.84 2.43 35.80
N TRP A 452 -1.82 3.00 35.09
CA TRP A 452 -1.59 4.20 34.31
C TRP A 452 -1.25 5.39 35.19
N GLU A 453 -1.94 5.57 36.31
CA GLU A 453 -1.65 6.67 37.24
C GLU A 453 -0.28 6.47 37.94
N ASN A 454 -0.03 5.27 38.46
CA ASN A 454 1.18 4.91 39.18
C ASN A 454 1.79 3.62 38.63
N LEU A 455 2.81 3.75 37.78
CA LEU A 455 3.55 2.59 37.29
C LEU A 455 4.28 1.88 38.43
N PRO A 456 3.99 0.60 38.73
CA PRO A 456 4.67 -0.11 39.81
C PRO A 456 6.02 -0.70 39.38
N TRP A 457 6.47 -0.54 38.15
CA TRP A 457 7.70 -1.07 37.59
C TRP A 457 8.54 0.01 36.91
N SER A 458 9.86 -0.15 36.93
CA SER A 458 10.75 0.40 35.92
C SER A 458 10.61 -0.39 34.61
N THR A 459 11.13 0.13 33.53
CA THR A 459 11.11 -0.57 32.23
C THR A 459 11.88 -1.88 32.29
N GLU A 460 13.02 -1.92 32.99
CA GLU A 460 13.88 -3.10 33.18
C GLU A 460 13.16 -4.20 34.01
N GLU A 461 12.50 -3.79 35.07
CA GLU A 461 11.70 -4.71 35.90
C GLU A 461 10.54 -5.32 35.09
N ALA A 462 9.86 -4.49 34.30
CA ALA A 462 8.75 -4.93 33.47
C ALA A 462 9.20 -5.93 32.39
N ILE A 463 10.32 -5.70 31.72
CA ILE A 463 10.89 -6.65 30.74
C ILE A 463 11.32 -7.96 31.40
N SER A 464 11.76 -7.93 32.66
CA SER A 464 12.18 -9.11 33.40
C SER A 464 11.01 -9.92 33.97
N ALA A 465 9.78 -9.44 33.89
CA ALA A 465 8.59 -10.07 34.44
C ALA A 465 8.29 -11.46 33.83
N GLY A 466 8.52 -11.60 32.51
CA GLY A 466 8.35 -12.87 31.82
C GLY A 466 8.61 -12.77 30.32
N PRO A 467 8.45 -13.89 29.57
CA PRO A 467 8.71 -13.92 28.13
C PRO A 467 7.72 -13.08 27.32
N ALA A 468 6.45 -13.03 27.71
CA ALA A 468 5.45 -12.21 27.01
C ALA A 468 5.68 -10.72 27.26
N ALA A 469 5.92 -10.33 28.50
CA ALA A 469 6.26 -8.95 28.86
C ALA A 469 7.53 -8.48 28.14
N ARG A 470 8.57 -9.33 28.08
CA ARG A 470 9.83 -9.04 27.35
C ARG A 470 9.58 -8.79 25.88
N GLU A 471 8.77 -9.60 25.23
CA GLU A 471 8.44 -9.47 23.82
C GLU A 471 7.64 -8.19 23.54
N VAL A 472 6.55 -8.00 24.28
CA VAL A 472 5.65 -6.86 24.06
C VAL A 472 6.34 -5.55 24.41
N ILE A 473 6.87 -5.40 25.63
CA ILE A 473 7.52 -4.16 26.08
C ILE A 473 8.81 -3.90 25.30
N GLY A 474 9.59 -4.95 25.02
CA GLY A 474 10.80 -4.84 24.19
C GLY A 474 10.51 -4.32 22.78
N THR A 475 9.35 -4.67 22.20
CA THR A 475 8.90 -4.09 20.94
C THR A 475 8.70 -2.59 21.07
N TYR A 476 7.95 -2.12 22.06
CA TYR A 476 7.72 -0.70 22.28
C TYR A 476 9.01 0.06 22.63
N GLN A 477 10.01 -0.59 23.28
CA GLN A 477 11.33 0.02 23.49
C GLN A 477 12.07 0.26 22.16
N VAL A 478 12.05 -0.73 21.25
CA VAL A 478 12.65 -0.56 19.90
C VAL A 478 12.01 0.62 19.18
N LEU A 479 10.68 0.73 19.23
CA LEU A 479 9.97 1.86 18.64
C LEU A 479 10.33 3.19 19.33
N GLY A 480 10.51 3.17 20.66
CA GLY A 480 10.96 4.34 21.42
C GLY A 480 12.33 4.86 20.98
N LYS A 481 13.30 3.94 20.80
CA LYS A 481 14.63 4.27 20.26
C LYS A 481 14.52 4.85 18.85
N HIS A 482 13.68 4.26 18.00
CA HIS A 482 13.45 4.73 16.63
C HIS A 482 12.88 6.16 16.63
N VAL A 483 11.86 6.41 17.45
CA VAL A 483 11.24 7.75 17.57
C VAL A 483 12.26 8.79 18.06
N ALA A 484 13.09 8.44 19.02
CA ALA A 484 14.12 9.35 19.54
C ALA A 484 15.19 9.72 18.48
N SER A 485 15.51 8.80 17.56
CA SER A 485 16.57 9.02 16.56
C SER A 485 16.05 9.55 15.23
N HIS A 486 14.81 9.20 14.84
CA HIS A 486 14.30 9.41 13.48
C HIS A 486 12.89 10.01 13.42
N GLY A 487 12.26 10.27 14.56
CA GLY A 487 10.85 10.67 14.59
C GLY A 487 9.88 9.49 14.43
N SER A 488 8.59 9.80 14.34
CA SER A 488 7.51 8.79 14.29
C SER A 488 6.96 8.51 12.89
N ASP A 489 7.42 9.19 11.86
CA ASP A 489 6.82 9.16 10.51
C ASP A 489 6.86 7.77 9.83
N GLY A 490 7.85 6.95 10.17
CA GLY A 490 7.94 5.57 9.70
C GLY A 490 7.13 4.55 10.50
N LEU A 491 6.42 4.99 11.56
CA LEU A 491 5.61 4.14 12.41
C LEU A 491 4.12 4.29 12.08
N GLY A 492 3.46 3.17 11.86
CA GLY A 492 2.05 3.10 11.53
C GLY A 492 1.14 2.86 12.72
N LEU A 493 0.19 1.98 12.53
CA LEU A 493 -0.84 1.66 13.51
C LEU A 493 -0.30 0.66 14.56
N SER A 494 -0.80 0.78 15.80
CA SER A 494 -0.74 -0.31 16.77
C SER A 494 -2.05 -1.09 16.69
N ILE A 495 -2.04 -2.19 15.96
CA ILE A 495 -3.23 -3.00 15.66
C ILE A 495 -3.36 -4.09 16.71
N VAL A 496 -4.50 -4.13 17.38
CA VAL A 496 -4.85 -5.18 18.34
C VAL A 496 -5.80 -6.16 17.64
N SER A 497 -5.28 -7.32 17.25
CA SER A 497 -6.11 -8.39 16.69
C SER A 497 -6.93 -9.08 17.77
N MET A 498 -8.08 -9.62 17.38
CA MET A 498 -9.05 -10.23 18.31
C MET A 498 -9.44 -9.29 19.46
N THR A 499 -9.75 -8.02 19.12
CA THR A 499 -10.20 -7.02 20.10
C THR A 499 -11.54 -7.43 20.70
N ARG A 500 -11.56 -7.65 22.01
CA ARG A 500 -12.75 -8.07 22.75
C ARG A 500 -13.44 -6.90 23.45
N ASP A 501 -12.63 -6.00 24.07
CA ASP A 501 -13.15 -4.89 24.84
C ASP A 501 -12.14 -3.72 24.94
N VAL A 502 -12.51 -2.68 25.69
CA VAL A 502 -11.72 -1.44 25.84
C VAL A 502 -10.38 -1.72 26.54
N SER A 503 -10.32 -2.65 27.51
CA SER A 503 -9.08 -3.01 28.19
C SER A 503 -7.98 -3.51 27.25
N ASP A 504 -8.33 -4.20 26.15
CA ASP A 504 -7.38 -4.65 25.14
C ASP A 504 -6.65 -3.47 24.45
N LEU A 505 -7.37 -2.38 24.24
CA LEU A 505 -6.83 -1.15 23.63
C LEU A 505 -6.05 -0.30 24.64
N MET A 506 -6.51 -0.24 25.89
CA MET A 506 -5.84 0.48 26.96
C MET A 506 -4.50 -0.17 27.35
N ALA A 507 -4.36 -1.49 27.22
CA ALA A 507 -3.12 -2.21 27.40
C ALA A 507 -1.99 -1.65 26.51
N VAL A 508 -2.28 -1.28 25.27
CA VAL A 508 -1.30 -0.68 24.35
C VAL A 508 -0.76 0.65 24.90
N HIS A 509 -1.64 1.51 25.40
CA HIS A 509 -1.23 2.77 26.01
C HIS A 509 -0.32 2.53 27.22
N LEU A 510 -0.68 1.55 28.07
CA LEU A 510 0.14 1.19 29.24
C LEU A 510 1.52 0.66 28.80
N PHE A 511 1.61 -0.28 27.87
CA PHE A 511 2.89 -0.81 27.39
C PHE A 511 3.77 0.28 26.76
N SER A 512 3.16 1.18 25.98
CA SER A 512 3.86 2.35 25.43
C SER A 512 4.46 3.22 26.56
N ARG A 513 3.71 3.45 27.63
CA ARG A 513 4.16 4.22 28.79
C ARG A 513 5.30 3.51 29.53
N VAL A 514 5.16 2.22 29.80
CA VAL A 514 6.17 1.39 30.49
C VAL A 514 7.48 1.36 29.69
N ALA A 515 7.41 1.21 28.39
CA ALA A 515 8.57 1.18 27.50
C ALA A 515 9.22 2.58 27.25
N GLY A 516 8.61 3.66 27.73
CA GLY A 516 9.09 5.02 27.46
C GLY A 516 8.81 5.51 26.05
N LEU A 517 8.02 4.79 25.26
CA LEU A 517 7.58 5.20 23.92
C LEU A 517 6.46 6.25 24.03
N ARG A 518 6.79 7.51 23.84
CA ARG A 518 5.84 8.62 24.00
C ARG A 518 6.25 9.86 23.21
N VAL A 519 5.24 10.58 22.75
CA VAL A 519 5.37 11.92 22.19
C VAL A 519 4.63 12.91 23.07
N SER A 520 5.10 14.14 23.10
CA SER A 520 4.50 15.21 23.89
C SER A 520 3.81 16.23 22.97
N ASP A 521 2.74 16.84 23.45
CA ASP A 521 2.20 18.08 22.91
C ASP A 521 2.85 19.31 23.57
N GLU A 522 2.42 20.49 23.15
CA GLU A 522 2.89 21.78 23.70
C GLU A 522 2.52 21.96 25.19
N GLU A 523 1.45 21.27 25.64
CA GLU A 523 1.00 21.28 27.03
C GLU A 523 1.75 20.27 27.91
N GLY A 524 2.72 19.52 27.34
CA GLY A 524 3.52 18.50 28.02
C GLY A 524 2.82 17.16 28.23
N HIS A 525 1.67 16.96 27.61
CA HIS A 525 0.98 15.69 27.64
C HIS A 525 1.73 14.61 26.84
N ARG A 526 1.94 13.46 27.46
CA ARG A 526 2.69 12.35 26.87
C ARG A 526 1.75 11.23 26.47
N VAL A 527 1.72 10.89 25.19
CA VAL A 527 0.85 9.85 24.64
C VAL A 527 1.64 8.85 23.78
N CYS A 528 1.07 7.69 23.53
CA CYS A 528 1.57 6.73 22.55
C CYS A 528 1.61 7.39 21.16
N PRO A 529 2.74 7.37 20.44
CA PRO A 529 2.84 7.97 19.10
C PRO A 529 2.13 7.18 18.00
N LEU A 530 1.76 5.92 18.25
CA LEU A 530 1.05 5.08 17.29
C LEU A 530 -0.45 5.17 17.55
N PRO A 531 -1.28 5.40 16.49
CA PRO A 531 -2.71 5.28 16.60
C PRO A 531 -3.13 3.86 17.00
N VAL A 532 -3.77 3.71 18.16
CA VAL A 532 -4.27 2.41 18.64
C VAL A 532 -5.50 2.04 17.83
N THR A 533 -5.45 0.89 17.17
CA THR A 533 -6.44 0.47 16.18
C THR A 533 -7.01 -0.90 16.55
N PRO A 534 -8.30 -1.00 16.91
CA PRO A 534 -8.95 -2.28 17.09
C PRO A 534 -9.14 -3.01 15.75
N LEU A 535 -8.98 -4.33 15.76
CA LEU A 535 -9.34 -5.22 14.66
C LEU A 535 -10.44 -6.18 15.13
N PHE A 536 -11.58 -6.12 14.45
CA PHE A 536 -12.74 -6.97 14.68
C PHE A 536 -12.87 -8.00 13.55
N GLU A 537 -12.74 -9.28 13.86
CA GLU A 537 -12.53 -10.36 12.86
C GLU A 537 -13.68 -11.36 12.80
N THR A 538 -14.30 -11.69 13.94
CA THR A 538 -15.43 -12.64 14.02
C THR A 538 -16.77 -11.93 13.96
N LEU A 539 -17.89 -12.70 13.80
CA LEU A 539 -19.23 -12.14 13.88
C LEU A 539 -19.48 -11.48 15.24
N GLU A 540 -19.05 -12.14 16.30
CA GLU A 540 -19.24 -11.65 17.67
C GLU A 540 -18.45 -10.34 17.90
N ASP A 541 -17.21 -10.25 17.34
CA ASP A 541 -16.45 -9.01 17.40
C ASP A 541 -17.16 -7.87 16.66
N LEU A 542 -17.69 -8.16 15.47
CA LEU A 542 -18.42 -7.18 14.65
C LEU A 542 -19.70 -6.68 15.33
N GLU A 543 -20.38 -7.52 16.13
CA GLU A 543 -21.55 -7.13 16.89
C GLU A 543 -21.22 -6.20 18.06
N ARG A 544 -20.12 -6.48 18.79
CA ARG A 544 -19.69 -5.66 19.93
C ARG A 544 -18.93 -4.39 19.55
N ALA A 545 -18.36 -4.32 18.32
CA ALA A 545 -17.51 -3.24 17.85
C ALA A 545 -18.09 -1.82 18.07
N PRO A 546 -19.37 -1.52 17.81
CA PRO A 546 -19.91 -0.18 18.06
C PRO A 546 -19.84 0.25 19.53
N ARG A 547 -20.08 -0.70 20.47
CA ARG A 547 -19.99 -0.45 21.92
C ARG A 547 -18.55 -0.18 22.32
N VAL A 548 -17.63 -1.07 21.93
CA VAL A 548 -16.18 -0.93 22.25
C VAL A 548 -15.62 0.40 21.73
N VAL A 549 -15.95 0.77 20.49
CA VAL A 549 -15.54 2.05 19.91
C VAL A 549 -16.10 3.24 20.66
N SER A 550 -17.38 3.22 21.03
CA SER A 550 -18.01 4.30 21.80
C SER A 550 -17.36 4.48 23.16
N GLU A 551 -17.15 3.39 23.91
CA GLU A 551 -16.54 3.42 25.24
C GLU A 551 -15.05 3.82 25.18
N PHE A 552 -14.29 3.33 24.18
CA PHE A 552 -12.90 3.71 23.98
C PHE A 552 -12.75 5.21 23.68
N LEU A 553 -13.62 5.77 22.82
CA LEU A 553 -13.64 7.21 22.52
C LEU A 553 -14.05 8.08 23.72
N GLN A 554 -14.74 7.54 24.73
CA GLN A 554 -15.04 8.24 25.97
C GLN A 554 -13.86 8.22 26.95
N HIS A 555 -12.93 7.28 26.80
CA HIS A 555 -11.80 7.14 27.74
C HIS A 555 -10.86 8.33 27.69
N PRO A 556 -10.50 8.98 28.81
CA PRO A 556 -9.69 10.21 28.82
C PRO A 556 -8.36 10.07 28.12
N ILE A 557 -7.64 8.96 28.33
CA ILE A 557 -6.33 8.68 27.74
C ILE A 557 -6.46 8.54 26.21
N ALA A 558 -7.47 7.81 25.72
CA ALA A 558 -7.70 7.62 24.30
C ALA A 558 -8.06 8.95 23.59
N ARG A 559 -8.97 9.74 24.18
CA ARG A 559 -9.33 11.06 23.64
C ARG A 559 -8.13 12.00 23.54
N LYS A 560 -7.30 12.02 24.58
CA LYS A 560 -6.10 12.82 24.62
C LYS A 560 -5.09 12.37 23.54
N ALA A 561 -4.87 11.06 23.43
CA ALA A 561 -3.98 10.51 22.42
C ALA A 561 -4.45 10.86 20.99
N LEU A 562 -5.73 10.69 20.69
CA LEU A 562 -6.29 11.04 19.39
C LEU A 562 -6.14 12.53 19.07
N LYS A 563 -6.36 13.43 20.05
CA LYS A 563 -6.16 14.87 19.85
C LYS A 563 -4.71 15.22 19.54
N VAL A 564 -3.77 14.71 20.35
CA VAL A 564 -2.32 14.97 20.14
C VAL A 564 -1.85 14.46 18.78
N LEU A 565 -2.29 13.26 18.39
CA LEU A 565 -1.92 12.68 17.10
C LEU A 565 -2.51 13.45 15.91
N ALA A 566 -3.76 13.91 16.01
CA ALA A 566 -4.39 14.72 14.97
C ALA A 566 -3.66 16.06 14.78
N ASN A 567 -3.29 16.73 15.87
CA ASN A 567 -2.55 18.00 15.82
C ASN A 567 -1.17 17.81 15.16
N ARG A 568 -0.45 16.74 15.53
CA ARG A 568 0.87 16.45 14.92
C ARG A 568 0.77 16.14 13.42
N GLU A 569 -0.21 15.34 13.03
CA GLU A 569 -0.47 15.03 11.63
C GLU A 569 -0.79 16.28 10.83
N SER A 570 -1.61 17.18 11.39
CA SER A 570 -1.96 18.47 10.79
C SER A 570 -0.74 19.38 10.64
N GLU A 571 0.12 19.46 11.65
CA GLU A 571 1.34 20.28 11.58
C GLU A 571 2.34 19.75 10.56
N THR A 572 2.55 18.44 10.48
CA THR A 572 3.40 17.82 9.45
C THR A 572 2.90 18.14 8.04
N ASP A 573 1.59 17.96 7.79
CA ASP A 573 0.98 18.30 6.50
C ASP A 573 1.10 19.80 6.18
N ARG A 574 0.91 20.65 7.17
CA ARG A 574 1.05 22.11 7.04
C ARG A 574 2.47 22.48 6.62
N ARG A 575 3.50 21.94 7.29
CA ARG A 575 4.91 22.18 6.96
C ARG A 575 5.25 21.75 5.54
N ARG A 576 4.83 20.54 5.13
CA ARG A 576 5.00 20.05 3.76
C ARG A 576 4.40 21.00 2.72
N ARG A 577 3.18 21.49 2.96
CA ARG A 577 2.48 22.37 2.02
C ARG A 577 3.10 23.75 1.95
N LEU A 578 3.48 24.32 3.10
CA LEU A 578 4.17 25.61 3.15
C LEU A 578 5.50 25.57 2.39
N ALA A 579 6.19 24.43 2.41
CA ALA A 579 7.40 24.22 1.62
C ALA A 579 7.18 24.30 0.09
N LEU A 580 5.95 24.08 -0.37
CA LEU A 580 5.59 24.01 -1.78
C LEU A 580 4.92 25.27 -2.31
N VAL A 581 4.51 26.21 -1.44
CA VAL A 581 3.84 27.45 -1.83
C VAL A 581 4.88 28.51 -2.15
N ASP A 582 4.80 29.07 -3.34
CA ASP A 582 5.67 30.16 -3.77
C ASP A 582 5.25 31.49 -3.09
N PRO A 583 6.20 32.31 -2.59
CA PRO A 583 5.91 33.64 -2.09
C PRO A 583 5.23 34.49 -3.19
N GLY A 584 3.96 34.85 -3.01
CA GLY A 584 3.20 35.64 -3.98
C GLY A 584 2.19 34.88 -4.83
N GLU A 585 2.18 33.53 -4.79
CA GLU A 585 1.03 32.78 -5.30
C GLU A 585 -0.13 32.91 -4.29
N GLY A 586 -1.33 33.18 -4.82
CA GLY A 586 -2.53 33.41 -4.02
C GLY A 586 -2.76 32.31 -2.98
N THR A 587 -3.41 32.67 -1.89
CA THR A 587 -3.62 31.86 -0.68
C THR A 587 -4.01 30.42 -1.02
N VAL A 588 -3.07 29.48 -0.91
CA VAL A 588 -3.42 28.07 -0.85
C VAL A 588 -4.20 27.89 0.45
N VAL A 589 -5.47 27.57 0.33
CA VAL A 589 -6.32 27.31 1.49
C VAL A 589 -5.80 26.02 2.14
N LEU A 590 -5.08 26.19 3.25
CA LEU A 590 -4.67 25.05 4.06
C LEU A 590 -5.93 24.45 4.71
N PRO A 591 -6.05 23.13 4.77
CA PRO A 591 -7.17 22.49 5.46
C PRO A 591 -7.21 22.98 6.91
N THR A 592 -8.40 23.25 7.40
CA THR A 592 -8.65 23.44 8.84
C THR A 592 -8.27 22.17 9.58
N GLU A 593 -7.91 22.28 10.85
CA GLU A 593 -7.56 21.14 11.69
C GLU A 593 -8.56 19.99 11.50
N PRO A 594 -8.09 18.81 11.05
CA PRO A 594 -9.00 17.69 10.90
C PRO A 594 -9.48 17.22 12.29
N PRO A 595 -10.74 16.79 12.41
CA PRO A 595 -11.20 16.21 13.66
C PRO A 595 -10.33 14.97 14.00
N PRO A 596 -10.13 14.66 15.30
CA PRO A 596 -9.47 13.42 15.70
C PRO A 596 -10.12 12.20 15.06
N VAL A 597 -9.31 11.35 14.41
CA VAL A 597 -9.80 10.19 13.66
C VAL A 597 -9.37 8.90 14.35
N LEU A 598 -10.33 8.10 14.82
CA LEU A 598 -10.08 6.72 15.22
C LEU A 598 -10.10 5.82 13.98
N ARG A 599 -9.01 5.10 13.75
CA ARG A 599 -8.90 4.08 12.72
C ARG A 599 -9.38 2.75 13.30
N VAL A 600 -10.32 2.10 12.61
CA VAL A 600 -10.89 0.80 13.02
C VAL A 600 -10.70 -0.19 11.87
N MET A 601 -10.18 -1.36 12.16
CA MET A 601 -9.97 -2.41 11.18
C MET A 601 -11.05 -3.48 11.30
N ILE A 602 -11.57 -3.94 10.17
CA ILE A 602 -12.59 -5.00 10.10
C ILE A 602 -12.13 -6.12 9.18
N GLY A 603 -12.26 -7.36 9.67
CA GLY A 603 -11.76 -8.55 8.98
C GLY A 603 -12.79 -9.17 8.04
N TYR A 604 -12.60 -9.01 6.72
CA TYR A 604 -13.48 -9.63 5.70
C TYR A 604 -13.24 -11.13 5.55
N SER A 605 -11.99 -11.57 5.61
CA SER A 605 -11.63 -12.96 5.38
C SER A 605 -12.04 -13.84 6.55
N ASP A 606 -11.75 -13.37 7.75
CA ASP A 606 -11.95 -14.17 8.97
C ASP A 606 -13.42 -14.25 9.32
N SER A 607 -14.18 -13.15 9.20
CA SER A 607 -15.64 -13.18 9.32
C SER A 607 -16.32 -14.07 8.28
N ASN A 608 -15.75 -14.13 7.05
CA ASN A 608 -16.29 -15.02 6.01
C ASN A 608 -16.01 -16.51 6.31
N LYS A 609 -14.86 -16.82 6.91
CA LYS A 609 -14.54 -18.18 7.38
C LYS A 609 -15.44 -18.58 8.57
N ASP A 610 -15.74 -17.62 9.47
CA ASP A 610 -16.55 -17.83 10.65
C ASP A 610 -18.02 -18.11 10.30
N ALA A 611 -18.61 -17.33 9.38
CA ALA A 611 -20.07 -17.33 9.17
C ALA A 611 -20.53 -17.51 7.73
N GLY A 612 -19.63 -17.66 6.78
CA GLY A 612 -19.93 -17.69 5.36
C GLY A 612 -20.28 -16.32 4.77
N LEU A 613 -20.33 -16.25 3.43
CA LEU A 613 -20.35 -14.99 2.67
C LEU A 613 -21.52 -14.06 3.03
N LEU A 614 -22.74 -14.55 3.08
CA LEU A 614 -23.93 -13.70 3.28
C LEU A 614 -23.98 -13.11 4.69
N SER A 615 -23.76 -13.94 5.71
CA SER A 615 -23.78 -13.51 7.12
C SER A 615 -22.65 -12.54 7.41
N SER A 616 -21.45 -12.84 6.90
CA SER A 616 -20.29 -11.94 7.02
C SER A 616 -20.57 -10.58 6.39
N GLN A 617 -21.03 -10.52 5.13
CA GLN A 617 -21.31 -9.25 4.46
C GLN A 617 -22.37 -8.41 5.17
N TRP A 618 -23.39 -9.07 5.72
CA TRP A 618 -24.43 -8.40 6.51
C TRP A 618 -23.89 -7.87 7.85
N ALA A 619 -23.12 -8.68 8.57
CA ALA A 619 -22.50 -8.28 9.83
C ALA A 619 -21.51 -7.11 9.64
N LEU A 620 -20.66 -7.16 8.60
CA LEU A 620 -19.76 -6.08 8.23
C LEU A 620 -20.53 -4.78 7.94
N HIS A 621 -21.62 -4.85 7.17
CA HIS A 621 -22.43 -3.68 6.89
C HIS A 621 -23.08 -3.06 8.16
N ARG A 622 -23.63 -3.92 9.02
CA ARG A 622 -24.22 -3.46 10.31
C ARG A 622 -23.17 -2.84 11.22
N SER A 623 -22.03 -3.51 11.38
CA SER A 623 -20.93 -3.06 12.22
C SER A 623 -20.37 -1.71 11.74
N GLN A 624 -20.10 -1.54 10.43
CA GLN A 624 -19.66 -0.27 9.86
C GLN A 624 -20.61 0.88 10.18
N ARG A 625 -21.91 0.69 10.00
CA ARG A 625 -22.90 1.72 10.32
C ARG A 625 -22.97 2.03 11.81
N GLY A 626 -22.87 1.00 12.66
CA GLY A 626 -22.86 1.15 14.10
C GLY A 626 -21.61 1.90 14.60
N ILE A 627 -20.44 1.54 14.11
CA ILE A 627 -19.15 2.21 14.43
C ILE A 627 -19.19 3.68 14.02
N LEU A 628 -19.63 3.97 12.79
CA LEU A 628 -19.74 5.37 12.32
C LEU A 628 -20.73 6.19 13.14
N LYS A 629 -21.85 5.60 13.56
CA LYS A 629 -22.80 6.25 14.44
C LYS A 629 -22.17 6.54 15.80
N ALA A 630 -21.55 5.54 16.43
CA ALA A 630 -20.87 5.67 17.71
C ALA A 630 -19.76 6.74 17.68
N ALA A 631 -18.94 6.76 16.64
CA ALA A 631 -17.90 7.77 16.48
C ALA A 631 -18.45 9.19 16.36
N LYS A 632 -19.53 9.39 15.60
CA LYS A 632 -20.19 10.70 15.45
C LYS A 632 -20.81 11.20 16.76
N GLU A 633 -21.42 10.32 17.54
CA GLU A 633 -22.02 10.65 18.84
C GLU A 633 -20.98 11.12 19.87
N GLN A 634 -19.73 10.68 19.72
CA GLN A 634 -18.60 11.09 20.55
C GLN A 634 -17.82 12.31 20.00
N GLY A 635 -18.33 12.97 18.95
CA GLY A 635 -17.70 14.15 18.34
C GLY A 635 -16.41 13.84 17.56
N GLY A 636 -16.15 12.58 17.28
CA GLY A 636 -14.98 12.13 16.52
C GLY A 636 -15.27 11.84 15.05
N GLY A 637 -14.26 12.02 14.19
CA GLY A 637 -14.22 11.43 12.85
C GLY A 637 -13.86 9.94 12.96
N GLY A 638 -14.61 9.06 12.28
CA GLY A 638 -14.26 7.64 12.19
C GLY A 638 -13.75 7.31 10.80
N ALA A 639 -12.52 6.78 10.69
CA ALA A 639 -12.02 6.15 9.47
C ALA A 639 -12.09 4.64 9.62
N LEU A 640 -12.82 3.99 8.70
CA LEU A 640 -12.88 2.55 8.64
C LEU A 640 -11.82 2.03 7.67
N LEU A 641 -10.90 1.23 8.20
CA LEU A 641 -9.95 0.48 7.41
C LEU A 641 -10.52 -0.92 7.17
N SER A 642 -10.80 -1.26 5.92
CA SER A 642 -11.22 -2.62 5.58
C SER A 642 -10.01 -3.44 5.16
N TRP A 643 -9.88 -4.63 5.73
CA TRP A 643 -8.93 -5.64 5.31
C TRP A 643 -9.63 -6.61 4.33
N PRO A 644 -9.40 -6.51 3.02
CA PRO A 644 -9.86 -7.54 2.10
C PRO A 644 -8.95 -8.76 2.26
N GLY A 645 -9.46 -9.81 2.90
CA GLY A 645 -8.80 -11.10 2.88
C GLY A 645 -8.62 -11.61 1.44
N ARG A 646 -7.80 -12.62 1.27
CA ARG A 646 -7.24 -13.20 0.04
C ARG A 646 -8.14 -13.34 -1.20
N ASN A 647 -9.45 -13.26 -1.07
CA ASN A 647 -10.42 -13.47 -2.16
C ASN A 647 -11.32 -12.26 -2.43
N GLY A 648 -11.04 -11.13 -1.81
CA GLY A 648 -11.83 -9.92 -1.97
C GLY A 648 -11.29 -9.01 -3.06
N GLN A 649 -11.68 -9.23 -4.30
CA GLN A 649 -11.69 -8.09 -5.22
C GLN A 649 -12.56 -7.00 -4.60
N PRO A 650 -12.12 -5.73 -4.56
CA PRO A 650 -12.96 -4.65 -4.08
C PRO A 650 -14.11 -4.44 -5.05
N ARG A 651 -15.21 -5.16 -4.86
CA ARG A 651 -16.52 -4.78 -5.35
C ARG A 651 -17.19 -3.90 -4.29
N GLY A 652 -16.46 -2.94 -3.77
CA GLY A 652 -16.97 -1.95 -2.88
C GLY A 652 -16.94 -0.61 -3.60
N ARG A 653 -18.10 -0.04 -3.87
CA ARG A 653 -18.20 1.41 -3.92
C ARG A 653 -17.66 1.88 -2.58
N ALA A 654 -16.50 2.51 -2.58
CA ALA A 654 -16.13 3.40 -1.50
C ALA A 654 -17.21 4.48 -1.50
N ASP A 655 -18.10 4.44 -0.52
CA ASP A 655 -18.96 5.59 -0.26
C ASP A 655 -18.02 6.73 0.13
N PRO A 656 -18.16 7.91 -0.48
CA PRO A 656 -17.35 9.06 -0.10
C PRO A 656 -17.59 9.39 1.37
N PRO A 657 -16.60 9.97 2.07
CA PRO A 657 -16.78 10.40 3.44
C PRO A 657 -18.00 11.31 3.51
N LEU A 658 -18.98 10.95 4.34
CA LEU A 658 -20.20 11.74 4.55
C LEU A 658 -19.83 13.01 5.33
N SER A 659 -19.35 14.04 4.60
CA SER A 659 -19.43 15.41 5.07
C SER A 659 -20.89 15.83 4.99
N GLY A 660 -21.42 16.36 6.10
CA GLY A 660 -22.84 16.72 6.23
C GLY A 660 -23.28 17.77 5.21
N GLY A 661 -23.94 17.29 4.17
CA GLY A 661 -24.77 18.07 3.25
C GLY A 661 -26.14 17.40 3.12
N PRO A 662 -27.21 18.14 2.77
CA PRO A 662 -28.56 17.62 2.79
C PRO A 662 -28.74 16.45 1.84
N ALA A 663 -29.48 15.44 2.29
CA ALA A 663 -29.78 14.20 1.62
C ALA A 663 -30.12 14.37 0.14
N ALA A 664 -29.19 14.00 -0.76
CA ALA A 664 -29.47 13.86 -2.18
C ALA A 664 -30.38 12.64 -2.39
N ARG A 665 -31.55 12.90 -2.93
CA ARG A 665 -32.57 11.93 -3.31
C ARG A 665 -32.00 10.91 -4.30
N ASN A 666 -32.22 9.65 -3.98
CA ASN A 666 -31.88 8.46 -4.77
C ASN A 666 -32.53 8.51 -6.17
N PRO A 667 -31.82 8.52 -7.30
CA PRO A 667 -32.41 8.60 -8.63
C PRO A 667 -32.78 7.24 -9.26
N PHE A 668 -32.97 6.18 -8.46
CA PHE A 668 -33.51 4.90 -8.97
C PHE A 668 -34.95 4.64 -8.49
N ARG A 669 -35.88 5.48 -8.95
CA ARG A 669 -37.28 5.10 -9.19
C ARG A 669 -37.57 5.36 -10.67
N GLY A 670 -37.33 4.36 -11.49
CA GLY A 670 -37.81 4.28 -12.86
C GLY A 670 -39.02 3.37 -12.92
N SER A 671 -40.14 3.98 -13.24
CA SER A 671 -41.42 3.50 -13.72
C SER A 671 -41.59 2.01 -13.98
N ALA A 672 -42.53 1.40 -13.28
CA ALA A 672 -43.19 0.15 -13.62
C ALA A 672 -44.07 0.36 -14.85
N GLY A 673 -43.70 -0.21 -16.00
CA GLY A 673 -44.58 -0.41 -17.14
C GLY A 673 -45.19 -1.79 -17.10
N HIS A 674 -46.52 -1.85 -17.04
CA HIS A 674 -47.31 -3.09 -17.14
C HIS A 674 -47.02 -3.81 -18.47
N GLY A 675 -46.71 -5.09 -18.40
CA GLY A 675 -46.64 -6.00 -19.53
C GLY A 675 -46.92 -7.42 -19.08
N THR A 676 -48.17 -7.78 -19.09
CA THR A 676 -48.68 -9.16 -18.92
C THR A 676 -48.08 -10.09 -19.95
N ARG A 677 -47.45 -11.19 -19.56
CA ARG A 677 -47.41 -12.44 -20.33
C ARG A 677 -47.12 -13.66 -19.44
N ARG A 678 -47.94 -14.61 -19.64
CA ARG A 678 -48.24 -15.96 -19.11
C ARG A 678 -47.03 -16.81 -18.74
N SER A 679 -47.26 -17.49 -17.66
CA SER A 679 -46.63 -18.70 -17.08
C SER A 679 -46.34 -19.84 -18.05
N HIS A 680 -45.13 -20.41 -17.92
CA HIS A 680 -44.93 -21.83 -18.07
C HIS A 680 -43.98 -22.30 -16.95
N ARG A 681 -44.53 -23.08 -16.03
CA ARG A 681 -43.83 -23.94 -15.08
C ARG A 681 -43.45 -25.22 -15.79
N PRO A 682 -42.29 -25.81 -15.55
CA PRO A 682 -42.13 -27.26 -15.58
C PRO A 682 -42.14 -27.83 -14.17
N GLU A 683 -43.01 -28.80 -13.97
CA GLU A 683 -43.08 -29.70 -12.82
C GLU A 683 -41.78 -30.52 -12.71
N ILE A 684 -41.19 -30.57 -11.52
CA ILE A 684 -40.18 -31.56 -11.16
C ILE A 684 -40.86 -32.61 -10.27
N ARG A 685 -40.98 -33.82 -10.83
CA ARG A 685 -41.46 -35.05 -10.17
C ARG A 685 -40.50 -35.49 -9.08
N ASN A 686 -41.04 -35.72 -7.91
CA ASN A 686 -40.43 -36.46 -6.81
C ASN A 686 -40.15 -37.93 -7.22
N GLY A 687 -38.87 -38.33 -7.16
CA GLY A 687 -38.44 -39.71 -7.19
C GLY A 687 -37.72 -40.05 -5.87
N ARG A 688 -38.45 -40.74 -5.00
CA ARG A 688 -37.86 -41.41 -3.81
C ARG A 688 -37.04 -42.60 -4.27
N HIS A 689 -35.77 -42.68 -3.86
CA HIS A 689 -35.07 -43.96 -3.75
C HIS A 689 -34.41 -44.05 -2.36
N ARG A 690 -34.81 -45.18 -1.70
CA ARG A 690 -34.29 -45.63 -0.41
C ARG A 690 -32.97 -46.38 -0.60
N GLY A 691 -32.07 -46.22 0.34
CA GLY A 691 -31.24 -47.18 1.02
C GLY A 691 -29.93 -47.54 0.40
N PRO A 692 -28.98 -48.22 1.06
CA PRO A 692 -29.00 -48.68 2.45
C PRO A 692 -27.77 -48.19 3.26
N GLN A 693 -27.89 -48.31 4.59
CA GLN A 693 -26.82 -48.13 5.60
C GLN A 693 -25.82 -49.31 5.52
N PRO A 694 -24.55 -49.13 5.86
CA PRO A 694 -23.71 -50.22 6.34
C PRO A 694 -23.54 -50.20 7.85
N ARG A 695 -23.58 -51.44 8.38
CA ARG A 695 -23.43 -51.85 9.76
C ARG A 695 -22.04 -51.59 10.34
N ALA A 696 -22.01 -51.36 11.65
CA ALA A 696 -20.86 -51.45 12.50
C ALA A 696 -20.26 -52.87 12.52
N ALA A 697 -18.94 -52.97 12.56
CA ALA A 697 -18.22 -54.13 13.00
C ALA A 697 -17.10 -53.71 13.98
N SER A 698 -17.22 -54.26 15.13
CA SER A 698 -16.33 -54.24 16.30
C SER A 698 -15.18 -55.23 16.14
N GLY A 699 -14.08 -54.98 16.91
CA GLY A 699 -13.00 -55.91 17.18
C GLY A 699 -11.68 -55.35 16.71
N GLY A 700 -10.74 -55.02 17.59
CA GLY A 700 -10.09 -55.82 18.60
C GLY A 700 -8.69 -56.14 18.13
N ASP A 701 -7.69 -55.53 18.66
CA ASP A 701 -6.50 -56.12 19.24
C ASP A 701 -5.27 -55.20 19.18
N LYS A 702 -4.75 -54.93 20.35
CA LYS A 702 -3.33 -54.55 20.58
C LYS A 702 -2.46 -55.83 20.52
N PRO A 703 -1.15 -55.74 20.21
CA PRO A 703 -0.22 -55.88 21.31
C PRO A 703 0.95 -54.89 21.33
N ASP A 704 1.43 -54.77 22.55
CA ASP A 704 2.68 -54.19 23.04
C ASP A 704 3.93 -54.86 22.45
N VAL A 705 5.07 -54.17 22.64
CA VAL A 705 6.39 -54.65 23.13
C VAL A 705 7.53 -53.88 22.43
N ALA A 706 8.10 -52.94 23.12
CA ALA A 706 9.39 -52.91 23.78
C ALA A 706 10.67 -52.81 22.94
N SER A 707 11.42 -51.80 23.32
CA SER A 707 12.84 -51.78 23.71
C SER A 707 13.92 -51.50 22.67
N SER A 708 14.67 -50.50 23.05
CA SER A 708 16.14 -50.38 23.11
C SER A 708 16.96 -50.25 21.83
N GLY A 709 17.83 -49.24 21.86
CA GLY A 709 19.00 -49.17 20.99
C GLY A 709 19.67 -47.80 20.97
N ARG A 710 20.46 -47.50 21.98
CA ARG A 710 21.51 -46.47 21.89
C ARG A 710 22.53 -46.87 20.82
N CYS A 711 23.03 -45.93 20.03
CA CYS A 711 24.47 -45.82 19.75
C CYS A 711 24.85 -44.43 19.25
N ARG A 712 25.94 -44.01 19.77
CA ARG A 712 26.75 -42.80 19.60
C ARG A 712 27.40 -42.69 18.23
N GLY A 713 27.70 -41.44 17.87
CA GLY A 713 29.05 -41.06 17.46
C GLY A 713 29.24 -40.85 15.97
N GLY A 714 29.61 -39.63 15.62
CA GLY A 714 30.18 -39.24 14.33
C GLY A 714 29.87 -37.80 14.01
#